data_d3ee70e6b90743c015583eb01c23356e
#
_entry.id   d3ee70e6b90743c015583eb01c23356e
#
_cell.length_a   1.000
_cell.length_b   1.000
_cell.length_c   1.000
_cell.angle_alpha   90.00
_cell.angle_beta   90.00
_cell.angle_gamma   90.00
#
_symmetry.space_group_name_H-M   'P 1'
#
loop_
_entity.id
_entity.type
_entity.pdbx_description
1 polymer ?
#
loop_
_entity_poly.entity_id
_entity_poly.type
_entity_poly.pdbx_seq_one_letter_code
_entity_poly.pdbx_strand_id
1 'polypeptide(L)'
;RRQRQMCIRDRTTRVSHRHRRLLRRWLDALEAGGALRQDPKTKRYFCTLDATDPEAAWARVRALDRETDYGSELLDFMHTCTSRLGDLLRGELDVRDILFPEGEFGAAHAVYRENQVGRTVNELTAAALRQIARLRAESRPGQPLRIIEVGAGIAGTTTAVVDALADLSPDYLFTDVSDFFISRARTAFGRHPWMRYGILDINADLRAQGYSPNSADVVLCANVLHNSRDASTVLTRLRDLLAPGGWLVFIEPTRRHNYAQLISMEFEFTDEDFVDERAATGQSFFTRDQWIDLLNAAGADIIDYAPHAGSALDKGGQTVFVARFKTNRAFATADDVRDHVSALVPSHMVPHTIQLVDALPRTTNGKLDRSALGEWIAHDDPERAPGGSGEAITDELEARIASVWEDLLKVTDIGRDQDFYSLGGDSLLLSRMVGRLREKLPEAAGSEWAVLLRRMLQDPTVRGLAHHLRASATGRANDDTDSSSVVELGSSSEGNSPIHVLVHAGTGTLQPYQALIPRLRSGSHQRLLGLEMTDLDRYLSLPPEAVITRLASDYARELRNYGGSFAVTGYCLGGFLAAELSRALIETGASVEHLTVISSYQPPEVEDELMIEYLFAQSMGADLDALGLPDDTEAIGRAV
;
A
#
# COMPACT_ATOMS: atom_id res chain seq x y z
N ARG A 1 -27.16 -20.83 19.09
CA ARG A 1 -28.36 -21.58 18.62
C ARG A 1 -28.35 -21.80 17.09
N ARG A 2 -27.94 -20.81 16.23
CA ARG A 2 -27.80 -20.99 14.76
C ARG A 2 -26.81 -22.11 14.41
N GLN A 3 -25.64 -22.16 15.05
CA GLN A 3 -24.65 -23.23 14.86
C GLN A 3 -25.18 -24.63 15.25
N ARG A 4 -25.95 -24.75 16.34
CA ARG A 4 -26.49 -26.05 16.76
C ARG A 4 -27.53 -26.63 15.80
N GLN A 5 -28.37 -25.80 15.17
CA GLN A 5 -29.37 -26.28 14.21
C GLN A 5 -28.75 -26.69 12.87
N MET A 6 -27.68 -25.98 12.43
CA MET A 6 -26.89 -26.35 11.26
C MET A 6 -26.15 -27.68 11.50
N CYS A 7 -25.53 -27.85 12.69
CA CYS A 7 -24.85 -29.09 13.09
C CYS A 7 -25.76 -30.32 13.13
N ILE A 8 -27.05 -30.18 13.44
CA ILE A 8 -28.02 -31.31 13.40
C ILE A 8 -28.33 -31.71 11.96
N ARG A 9 -28.51 -30.75 11.03
CA ARG A 9 -28.71 -31.03 9.60
C ARG A 9 -27.46 -31.64 8.96
N ASP A 10 -26.27 -31.08 9.24
CA ASP A 10 -25.00 -31.60 8.74
C ASP A 10 -24.77 -33.07 9.12
N ARG A 11 -25.19 -33.49 10.35
CA ARG A 11 -25.08 -34.88 10.79
C ARG A 11 -26.02 -35.81 10.07
N THR A 12 -27.20 -35.32 9.63
CA THR A 12 -28.20 -36.11 8.97
C THR A 12 -27.97 -36.21 7.46
N THR A 13 -27.49 -35.11 6.82
CA THR A 13 -27.26 -35.04 5.38
C THR A 13 -25.81 -35.34 4.98
N ARG A 14 -24.90 -35.45 5.92
CA ARG A 14 -23.45 -35.71 5.70
C ARG A 14 -22.79 -34.73 4.73
N VAL A 15 -23.28 -33.47 4.66
CA VAL A 15 -22.68 -32.44 3.83
C VAL A 15 -21.24 -32.19 4.30
N SER A 16 -20.30 -32.25 3.38
CA SER A 16 -18.88 -31.98 3.63
C SER A 16 -18.69 -30.57 4.20
N HIS A 17 -17.75 -30.41 5.14
CA HIS A 17 -17.39 -29.10 5.69
C HIS A 17 -17.04 -28.11 4.57
N ARG A 18 -16.35 -28.57 3.56
CA ARG A 18 -15.96 -27.85 2.36
C ARG A 18 -17.14 -27.16 1.65
N HIS A 19 -18.32 -27.78 1.63
CA HIS A 19 -19.49 -27.30 0.87
C HIS A 19 -20.55 -26.58 1.73
N ARG A 20 -20.28 -26.30 2.99
CA ARG A 20 -21.24 -25.58 3.88
C ARG A 20 -21.52 -24.15 3.40
N ARG A 21 -20.52 -23.48 2.83
CA ARG A 21 -20.67 -22.16 2.23
C ARG A 21 -21.63 -22.23 1.03
N LEU A 22 -21.41 -23.17 0.13
CA LEU A 22 -22.24 -23.38 -1.05
C LEU A 22 -23.71 -23.66 -0.67
N LEU A 23 -23.94 -24.47 0.36
CA LEU A 23 -25.29 -24.72 0.86
C LEU A 23 -25.97 -23.44 1.37
N ARG A 24 -25.26 -22.55 2.02
CA ARG A 24 -25.81 -21.23 2.42
C ARG A 24 -26.19 -20.40 1.21
N ARG A 25 -25.33 -20.35 0.20
CA ARG A 25 -25.60 -19.64 -1.06
C ARG A 25 -26.82 -20.18 -1.79
N TRP A 26 -27.03 -21.50 -1.77
CA TRP A 26 -28.25 -22.08 -2.33
C TRP A 26 -29.50 -21.61 -1.62
N LEU A 27 -29.50 -21.60 -0.29
CA LEU A 27 -30.63 -21.11 0.49
C LEU A 27 -30.93 -19.64 0.18
N ASP A 28 -29.91 -18.81 0.09
CA ASP A 28 -30.05 -17.39 -0.26
C ASP A 28 -30.54 -17.20 -1.70
N ALA A 29 -30.02 -17.97 -2.66
CA ALA A 29 -30.45 -17.92 -4.06
C ALA A 29 -31.90 -18.38 -4.25
N LEU A 30 -32.29 -19.46 -3.59
CA LEU A 30 -33.67 -19.99 -3.64
C LEU A 30 -34.67 -19.06 -2.94
N GLU A 31 -34.25 -18.37 -1.87
CA GLU A 31 -35.07 -17.34 -1.22
C GLU A 31 -35.23 -16.11 -2.11
N ALA A 32 -34.15 -15.62 -2.71
CA ALA A 32 -34.16 -14.51 -3.66
C ALA A 32 -35.00 -14.82 -4.91
N GLY A 33 -34.98 -16.08 -5.37
CA GLY A 33 -35.80 -16.58 -6.47
C GLY A 33 -37.25 -16.88 -6.11
N GLY A 34 -37.66 -16.71 -4.85
CA GLY A 34 -39.00 -16.95 -4.38
C GLY A 34 -39.36 -18.44 -4.22
N ALA A 35 -38.38 -19.35 -4.37
CA ALA A 35 -38.60 -20.80 -4.20
C ALA A 35 -38.62 -21.24 -2.72
N LEU A 36 -37.99 -20.46 -1.86
CA LEU A 36 -37.98 -20.62 -0.41
C LEU A 36 -38.41 -19.33 0.29
N ARG A 37 -38.98 -19.48 1.48
CA ARG A 37 -39.28 -18.40 2.40
C ARG A 37 -38.75 -18.75 3.78
N GLN A 38 -37.97 -17.85 4.38
CA GLN A 38 -37.50 -18.01 5.76
C GLN A 38 -38.52 -17.43 6.76
N ASP A 39 -38.92 -18.23 7.73
CA ASP A 39 -39.70 -17.74 8.87
C ASP A 39 -38.80 -16.85 9.76
N PRO A 40 -39.18 -15.58 9.97
CA PRO A 40 -38.32 -14.64 10.74
C PRO A 40 -38.15 -15.03 12.21
N LYS A 41 -39.09 -15.77 12.80
CA LYS A 41 -39.06 -16.20 14.21
C LYS A 41 -38.27 -17.48 14.41
N THR A 42 -38.56 -18.48 13.61
CA THR A 42 -37.98 -19.84 13.77
C THR A 42 -36.71 -20.03 12.95
N LYS A 43 -36.44 -19.13 11.98
CA LYS A 43 -35.33 -19.25 11.02
C LYS A 43 -35.38 -20.54 10.19
N ARG A 44 -36.54 -21.18 10.07
CA ARG A 44 -36.77 -22.33 9.21
C ARG A 44 -37.14 -21.87 7.80
N TYR A 45 -36.72 -22.64 6.81
CA TYR A 45 -37.10 -22.43 5.43
C TYR A 45 -38.32 -23.30 5.08
N PHE A 46 -39.22 -22.73 4.30
CA PHE A 46 -40.40 -23.39 3.75
C PHE A 46 -40.32 -23.29 2.22
N CYS A 47 -40.54 -24.41 1.55
CA CYS A 47 -40.70 -24.43 0.09
C CYS A 47 -42.04 -23.75 -0.28
N THR A 48 -41.98 -22.86 -1.27
CA THR A 48 -43.14 -22.11 -1.78
C THR A 48 -43.57 -22.63 -3.14
N LEU A 49 -42.78 -23.51 -3.75
CA LEU A 49 -43.10 -24.14 -5.04
C LEU A 49 -43.83 -25.46 -4.82
N ASP A 50 -44.73 -25.75 -5.72
CA ASP A 50 -45.33 -27.09 -5.82
C ASP A 50 -44.26 -28.10 -6.23
N ALA A 51 -44.44 -29.35 -5.79
CA ALA A 51 -43.53 -30.43 -6.16
C ALA A 51 -43.58 -30.64 -7.68
N THR A 52 -42.48 -30.36 -8.36
CA THR A 52 -42.33 -30.61 -9.79
C THR A 52 -41.46 -31.85 -9.96
N ASP A 53 -41.88 -32.72 -10.87
CA ASP A 53 -41.02 -33.85 -11.28
C ASP A 53 -39.76 -33.31 -11.98
N PRO A 54 -38.54 -33.55 -11.43
CA PRO A 54 -37.31 -33.09 -12.01
C PRO A 54 -37.09 -33.58 -13.45
N GLU A 55 -37.45 -34.81 -13.75
CA GLU A 55 -37.25 -35.36 -15.09
C GLU A 55 -38.20 -34.70 -16.11
N ALA A 56 -39.42 -34.39 -15.73
CA ALA A 56 -40.35 -33.64 -16.58
C ALA A 56 -39.84 -32.19 -16.80
N ALA A 57 -39.18 -31.57 -15.81
CA ALA A 57 -38.54 -30.26 -15.95
C ALA A 57 -37.37 -30.33 -16.94
N TRP A 58 -36.47 -31.32 -16.81
CA TRP A 58 -35.35 -31.52 -17.74
C TRP A 58 -35.83 -31.84 -19.17
N ALA A 59 -36.89 -32.62 -19.33
CA ALA A 59 -37.48 -32.89 -20.67
C ALA A 59 -37.95 -31.59 -21.35
N ARG A 60 -38.53 -30.65 -20.60
CA ARG A 60 -38.90 -29.32 -21.14
C ARG A 60 -37.68 -28.48 -21.51
N VAL A 61 -36.64 -28.46 -20.66
CA VAL A 61 -35.37 -27.73 -20.95
C VAL A 61 -34.75 -28.28 -22.24
N ARG A 62 -34.65 -29.59 -22.40
CA ARG A 62 -34.14 -30.22 -23.63
C ARG A 62 -34.99 -29.96 -24.85
N ALA A 63 -36.32 -29.82 -24.69
CA ALA A 63 -37.17 -29.42 -25.80
C ALA A 63 -36.88 -27.99 -26.28
N LEU A 64 -36.68 -27.05 -25.35
CA LEU A 64 -36.30 -25.68 -25.67
C LEU A 64 -34.89 -25.60 -26.30
N ASP A 65 -33.94 -26.42 -25.85
CA ASP A 65 -32.62 -26.49 -26.44
C ASP A 65 -32.64 -26.86 -27.92
N ARG A 66 -33.47 -27.84 -28.31
CA ARG A 66 -33.67 -28.23 -29.72
C ARG A 66 -34.21 -27.10 -30.61
N GLU A 67 -34.92 -26.12 -30.01
CA GLU A 67 -35.46 -24.97 -30.72
C GLU A 67 -34.44 -23.82 -30.79
N THR A 68 -33.54 -23.69 -29.80
CA THR A 68 -32.67 -22.53 -29.61
C THR A 68 -31.19 -22.80 -29.89
N ASP A 69 -30.79 -24.07 -30.04
CA ASP A 69 -29.39 -24.50 -30.13
C ASP A 69 -28.51 -23.88 -29.00
N TYR A 70 -29.05 -23.93 -27.78
CA TYR A 70 -28.36 -23.32 -26.62
C TYR A 70 -27.07 -24.06 -26.26
N GLY A 71 -27.12 -25.40 -26.26
CA GLY A 71 -25.95 -26.25 -25.99
C GLY A 71 -26.33 -27.54 -25.27
N SER A 72 -26.70 -28.57 -26.03
CA SER A 72 -27.17 -29.85 -25.47
C SER A 72 -26.16 -30.53 -24.56
N GLU A 73 -24.88 -30.49 -24.90
CA GLU A 73 -23.82 -31.09 -24.07
C GLU A 73 -23.59 -30.31 -22.74
N LEU A 74 -23.76 -28.98 -22.74
CA LEU A 74 -23.80 -28.21 -21.51
C LEU A 74 -24.95 -28.64 -20.60
N LEU A 75 -26.17 -28.85 -21.19
CA LEU A 75 -27.33 -29.31 -20.44
C LEU A 75 -27.13 -30.72 -19.89
N ASP A 76 -26.45 -31.60 -20.62
CA ASP A 76 -26.09 -32.94 -20.15
C ASP A 76 -25.10 -32.89 -18.99
N PHE A 77 -24.09 -32.00 -19.04
CA PHE A 77 -23.20 -31.74 -17.92
C PHE A 77 -23.98 -31.25 -16.68
N MET A 78 -24.85 -30.26 -16.85
CA MET A 78 -25.68 -29.71 -15.76
C MET A 78 -26.65 -30.77 -15.19
N HIS A 79 -27.25 -31.60 -16.05
CA HIS A 79 -28.12 -32.69 -15.62
C HIS A 79 -27.32 -33.73 -14.81
N THR A 80 -26.11 -34.06 -15.23
CA THR A 80 -25.22 -34.96 -14.49
C THR A 80 -24.88 -34.39 -13.12
N CYS A 81 -24.50 -33.12 -13.02
CA CYS A 81 -24.24 -32.44 -11.74
C CYS A 81 -25.46 -32.48 -10.82
N THR A 82 -26.68 -32.20 -11.33
CA THR A 82 -27.90 -32.22 -10.52
C THR A 82 -28.29 -33.63 -10.08
N SER A 83 -28.17 -34.64 -10.94
CA SER A 83 -28.45 -36.03 -10.58
C SER A 83 -27.48 -36.62 -9.55
N ARG A 84 -26.23 -36.11 -9.52
CA ARG A 84 -25.17 -36.50 -8.57
C ARG A 84 -24.95 -35.48 -7.43
N LEU A 85 -25.93 -34.58 -7.23
CA LEU A 85 -25.80 -33.45 -6.29
C LEU A 85 -25.52 -33.91 -4.86
N GLY A 86 -26.09 -35.03 -4.42
CA GLY A 86 -25.82 -35.59 -3.10
C GLY A 86 -24.38 -36.06 -2.93
N ASP A 87 -23.79 -36.66 -3.94
CA ASP A 87 -22.41 -37.15 -3.92
C ASP A 87 -21.44 -35.98 -3.92
N LEU A 88 -21.68 -34.94 -4.74
CA LEU A 88 -20.92 -33.69 -4.76
C LEU A 88 -20.98 -33.01 -3.40
N LEU A 89 -22.15 -32.83 -2.78
CA LEU A 89 -22.28 -32.20 -1.45
C LEU A 89 -21.55 -32.96 -0.35
N ARG A 90 -21.51 -34.29 -0.42
CA ARG A 90 -20.79 -35.11 0.54
C ARG A 90 -19.29 -35.12 0.30
N GLY A 91 -18.82 -34.63 -0.87
CA GLY A 91 -17.44 -34.70 -1.30
C GLY A 91 -17.01 -36.12 -1.69
N GLU A 92 -17.96 -36.98 -2.03
CA GLU A 92 -17.76 -38.34 -2.54
C GLU A 92 -17.44 -38.33 -4.05
N LEU A 93 -17.73 -37.21 -4.73
CA LEU A 93 -17.45 -36.92 -6.12
C LEU A 93 -16.92 -35.49 -6.24
N ASP A 94 -15.92 -35.27 -7.07
CA ASP A 94 -15.46 -33.92 -7.44
C ASP A 94 -16.14 -33.46 -8.74
N VAL A 95 -16.51 -32.21 -8.83
CA VAL A 95 -17.12 -31.66 -10.05
C VAL A 95 -16.18 -31.73 -11.25
N ARG A 96 -14.89 -31.68 -11.01
CA ARG A 96 -13.86 -31.82 -12.05
C ARG A 96 -13.88 -33.22 -12.71
N ASP A 97 -14.26 -34.27 -11.98
CA ASP A 97 -14.42 -35.60 -12.55
C ASP A 97 -15.60 -35.69 -13.53
N ILE A 98 -16.62 -34.83 -13.36
CA ILE A 98 -17.72 -34.70 -14.29
C ILE A 98 -17.33 -33.79 -15.48
N LEU A 99 -16.52 -32.76 -15.23
CA LEU A 99 -16.07 -31.84 -16.28
C LEU A 99 -15.01 -32.46 -17.20
N PHE A 100 -14.18 -33.37 -16.66
CA PHE A 100 -13.08 -34.03 -17.35
C PHE A 100 -13.17 -35.56 -17.18
N PRO A 101 -14.26 -36.21 -17.60
CA PRO A 101 -14.42 -37.65 -17.43
C PRO A 101 -13.30 -38.39 -18.15
N GLU A 102 -12.59 -39.25 -17.42
CA GLU A 102 -11.44 -40.01 -17.94
C GLU A 102 -10.34 -39.16 -18.63
N GLY A 103 -10.31 -37.84 -18.33
CA GLY A 103 -9.40 -36.88 -18.96
C GLY A 103 -9.87 -36.36 -20.34
N GLU A 104 -11.09 -36.65 -20.74
CA GLU A 104 -11.71 -36.11 -21.94
C GLU A 104 -12.19 -34.67 -21.73
N PHE A 105 -12.34 -33.91 -22.82
CA PHE A 105 -12.64 -32.46 -22.79
C PHE A 105 -14.02 -32.11 -23.33
N GLY A 106 -14.85 -33.07 -23.71
CA GLY A 106 -16.15 -32.79 -24.29
C GLY A 106 -17.00 -31.89 -23.41
N ALA A 107 -17.20 -32.28 -22.12
CA ALA A 107 -17.96 -31.47 -21.17
C ALA A 107 -17.34 -30.08 -20.94
N ALA A 108 -16.03 -29.97 -20.83
CA ALA A 108 -15.35 -28.70 -20.67
C ALA A 108 -15.51 -27.80 -21.92
N HIS A 109 -15.41 -28.36 -23.14
CA HIS A 109 -15.71 -27.61 -24.37
C HIS A 109 -17.15 -27.14 -24.42
N ALA A 110 -18.11 -27.97 -24.00
CA ALA A 110 -19.49 -27.59 -23.90
C ALA A 110 -19.74 -26.43 -22.94
N VAL A 111 -19.05 -26.43 -21.78
CA VAL A 111 -19.16 -25.36 -20.76
C VAL A 111 -18.54 -24.03 -21.22
N TYR A 112 -17.35 -24.05 -21.79
CA TYR A 112 -16.56 -22.83 -22.02
C TYR A 112 -16.57 -22.33 -23.46
N ARG A 113 -16.98 -23.15 -24.43
CA ARG A 113 -16.83 -22.83 -25.86
C ARG A 113 -18.07 -23.09 -26.70
N GLU A 114 -18.75 -24.26 -26.56
CA GLU A 114 -19.67 -24.73 -27.57
C GLU A 114 -21.13 -24.34 -27.33
N ASN A 115 -21.46 -23.88 -26.12
CA ASN A 115 -22.79 -23.34 -25.84
C ASN A 115 -22.97 -21.92 -26.39
N GLN A 116 -24.21 -21.47 -26.56
CA GLN A 116 -24.53 -20.16 -27.12
C GLN A 116 -23.88 -18.99 -26.37
N VAL A 117 -23.86 -19.01 -25.04
CA VAL A 117 -23.26 -17.96 -24.23
C VAL A 117 -21.74 -17.97 -24.40
N GLY A 118 -21.11 -19.15 -24.31
CA GLY A 118 -19.66 -19.33 -24.49
C GLY A 118 -19.21 -18.87 -25.87
N ARG A 119 -19.91 -19.28 -26.96
CA ARG A 119 -19.63 -18.80 -28.32
C ARG A 119 -19.69 -17.28 -28.39
N THR A 120 -20.76 -16.68 -27.87
CA THR A 120 -20.96 -15.22 -27.94
C THR A 120 -19.88 -14.44 -27.19
N VAL A 121 -19.53 -14.82 -25.95
CA VAL A 121 -18.50 -14.08 -25.19
C VAL A 121 -17.11 -14.27 -25.78
N ASN A 122 -16.81 -15.44 -26.37
CA ASN A 122 -15.54 -15.67 -27.08
C ASN A 122 -15.45 -14.83 -28.37
N GLU A 123 -16.54 -14.73 -29.13
CA GLU A 123 -16.61 -13.87 -30.33
C GLU A 123 -16.49 -12.37 -29.99
N LEU A 124 -17.17 -11.93 -28.92
CA LEU A 124 -17.04 -10.55 -28.43
C LEU A 124 -15.60 -10.23 -28.00
N THR A 125 -14.96 -11.17 -27.31
CA THR A 125 -13.56 -11.04 -26.89
C THR A 125 -12.64 -10.95 -28.11
N ALA A 126 -12.81 -11.82 -29.08
CA ALA A 126 -12.04 -11.81 -30.32
C ALA A 126 -12.23 -10.51 -31.11
N ALA A 127 -13.46 -9.99 -31.19
CA ALA A 127 -13.76 -8.69 -31.83
C ALA A 127 -13.10 -7.52 -31.09
N ALA A 128 -13.13 -7.53 -29.74
CA ALA A 128 -12.47 -6.51 -28.93
C ALA A 128 -10.93 -6.52 -29.17
N LEU A 129 -10.30 -7.70 -29.16
CA LEU A 129 -8.87 -7.82 -29.44
C LEU A 129 -8.51 -7.36 -30.86
N ARG A 130 -9.34 -7.70 -31.85
CA ARG A 130 -9.13 -7.22 -33.21
C ARG A 130 -9.23 -5.70 -33.33
N GLN A 131 -10.15 -5.07 -32.62
CA GLN A 131 -10.25 -3.61 -32.57
C GLN A 131 -9.04 -2.97 -31.86
N ILE A 132 -8.59 -3.55 -30.74
CA ILE A 132 -7.37 -3.11 -30.05
C ILE A 132 -6.15 -3.23 -30.96
N ALA A 133 -6.05 -4.34 -31.72
CA ALA A 133 -4.98 -4.55 -32.68
C ALA A 133 -4.93 -3.45 -33.78
N ARG A 134 -6.10 -3.03 -34.29
CA ARG A 134 -6.19 -1.92 -35.25
C ARG A 134 -5.70 -0.60 -34.66
N LEU A 135 -6.21 -0.24 -33.47
CA LEU A 135 -5.78 0.98 -32.75
C LEU A 135 -4.29 0.97 -32.46
N ARG A 136 -3.74 -0.22 -32.15
CA ARG A 136 -2.32 -0.38 -31.88
C ARG A 136 -1.47 -0.23 -33.15
N ALA A 137 -1.91 -0.80 -34.28
CA ALA A 137 -1.24 -0.69 -35.56
C ALA A 137 -1.18 0.78 -36.06
N GLU A 138 -2.22 1.57 -35.81
CA GLU A 138 -2.24 3.01 -36.10
C GLU A 138 -1.23 3.79 -35.25
N SER A 139 -1.10 3.45 -33.97
CA SER A 139 -0.23 4.16 -33.01
C SER A 139 1.24 3.73 -33.11
N ARG A 140 1.52 2.48 -33.51
CA ARG A 140 2.88 1.90 -33.60
C ARG A 140 3.00 0.97 -34.82
N PRO A 141 3.10 1.53 -36.03
CA PRO A 141 3.19 0.74 -37.25
C PRO A 141 4.38 -0.21 -37.26
N GLY A 142 4.15 -1.42 -37.75
CA GLY A 142 5.21 -2.43 -37.91
C GLY A 142 5.64 -3.17 -36.62
N GLN A 143 5.05 -2.84 -35.47
CA GLN A 143 5.30 -3.60 -34.23
C GLN A 143 4.15 -4.59 -33.98
N PRO A 144 4.44 -5.88 -33.68
CA PRO A 144 3.40 -6.85 -33.37
C PRO A 144 2.68 -6.49 -32.07
N LEU A 145 1.37 -6.78 -32.01
CA LEU A 145 0.60 -6.69 -30.78
C LEU A 145 1.06 -7.77 -29.81
N ARG A 146 1.52 -7.39 -28.62
CA ARG A 146 1.98 -8.32 -27.59
C ARG A 146 0.81 -8.70 -26.69
N ILE A 147 0.44 -9.97 -26.71
CA ILE A 147 -0.68 -10.52 -25.93
C ILE A 147 -0.14 -11.57 -24.94
N ILE A 148 -0.54 -11.46 -23.70
CA ILE A 148 -0.36 -12.54 -22.69
C ILE A 148 -1.76 -13.03 -22.33
N GLU A 149 -2.06 -14.29 -22.65
CA GLU A 149 -3.28 -14.97 -22.19
C GLU A 149 -2.95 -15.75 -20.92
N VAL A 150 -3.70 -15.49 -19.87
CA VAL A 150 -3.50 -16.04 -18.53
C VAL A 150 -4.58 -17.06 -18.22
N GLY A 151 -4.19 -18.27 -17.78
CA GLY A 151 -5.10 -19.35 -17.47
C GLY A 151 -5.92 -19.80 -18.66
N ALA A 152 -5.27 -19.99 -19.80
CA ALA A 152 -5.91 -20.29 -21.09
C ALA A 152 -6.62 -21.66 -21.14
N GLY A 153 -6.27 -22.58 -20.23
CA GLY A 153 -6.94 -23.86 -20.02
C GLY A 153 -7.09 -24.69 -21.31
N ILE A 154 -8.32 -25.06 -21.61
CA ILE A 154 -8.67 -25.84 -22.80
C ILE A 154 -8.64 -25.03 -24.11
N ALA A 155 -8.18 -23.79 -24.09
CA ALA A 155 -8.09 -22.88 -25.25
C ALA A 155 -9.45 -22.52 -25.89
N GLY A 156 -10.50 -22.43 -25.08
CA GLY A 156 -11.83 -22.11 -25.57
C GLY A 156 -11.89 -20.70 -26.23
N THR A 157 -11.42 -19.69 -25.51
CA THR A 157 -11.31 -18.30 -26.00
C THR A 157 -10.15 -18.15 -26.98
N THR A 158 -9.01 -18.80 -26.70
CA THR A 158 -7.82 -18.76 -27.56
C THR A 158 -8.15 -19.06 -29.01
N THR A 159 -8.98 -20.07 -29.27
CA THR A 159 -9.35 -20.48 -30.65
C THR A 159 -9.99 -19.34 -31.42
N ALA A 160 -11.01 -18.68 -30.84
CA ALA A 160 -11.68 -17.56 -31.48
C ALA A 160 -10.75 -16.36 -31.70
N VAL A 161 -9.87 -16.08 -30.74
CA VAL A 161 -8.91 -14.98 -30.79
C VAL A 161 -7.83 -15.24 -31.85
N VAL A 162 -7.26 -16.44 -31.91
CA VAL A 162 -6.26 -16.85 -32.90
C VAL A 162 -6.82 -16.72 -34.32
N ASP A 163 -8.03 -17.21 -34.56
CA ASP A 163 -8.68 -17.09 -35.87
C ASP A 163 -8.94 -15.62 -36.25
N ALA A 164 -9.34 -14.78 -35.28
CA ALA A 164 -9.59 -13.35 -35.54
C ALA A 164 -8.31 -12.54 -35.79
N LEU A 165 -7.15 -12.97 -35.30
CA LEU A 165 -5.88 -12.26 -35.41
C LEU A 165 -4.88 -12.92 -36.37
N ALA A 166 -5.26 -13.98 -37.08
CA ALA A 166 -4.37 -14.79 -37.90
C ALA A 166 -3.62 -13.99 -38.98
N ASP A 167 -4.24 -12.95 -39.56
CA ASP A 167 -3.69 -12.06 -40.56
C ASP A 167 -2.74 -10.99 -40.00
N LEU A 168 -2.69 -10.80 -38.67
CA LEU A 168 -1.93 -9.75 -37.99
C LEU A 168 -0.62 -10.26 -37.37
N SER A 169 -0.46 -11.57 -37.24
CA SER A 169 0.72 -12.23 -36.65
C SER A 169 1.18 -11.57 -35.34
N PRO A 170 0.36 -11.57 -34.28
CA PRO A 170 0.72 -10.96 -32.99
C PRO A 170 1.88 -11.72 -32.32
N ASP A 171 2.51 -11.13 -31.30
CA ASP A 171 3.35 -11.85 -30.35
C ASP A 171 2.43 -12.37 -29.21
N TYR A 172 1.99 -13.61 -29.32
CA TYR A 172 1.02 -14.20 -28.42
C TYR A 172 1.66 -15.22 -27.48
N LEU A 173 1.56 -14.95 -26.18
CA LEU A 173 2.02 -15.84 -25.14
C LEU A 173 0.83 -16.53 -24.45
N PHE A 174 0.63 -17.80 -24.77
CA PHE A 174 -0.35 -18.67 -24.12
C PHE A 174 0.20 -19.13 -22.78
N THR A 175 -0.50 -18.88 -21.66
CA THR A 175 -0.04 -19.33 -20.34
C THR A 175 -1.13 -20.04 -19.54
N ASP A 176 -0.70 -21.01 -18.76
CA ASP A 176 -1.52 -21.70 -17.77
C ASP A 176 -0.63 -22.20 -16.61
N VAL A 177 -1.23 -22.54 -15.47
CA VAL A 177 -0.51 -23.18 -14.35
C VAL A 177 -0.17 -24.65 -14.63
N SER A 178 -0.86 -25.26 -15.61
CA SER A 178 -0.76 -26.69 -15.95
C SER A 178 0.04 -26.92 -17.23
N ASP A 179 1.17 -27.62 -17.12
CA ASP A 179 1.94 -28.10 -18.26
C ASP A 179 1.12 -28.97 -19.22
N PHE A 180 0.10 -29.62 -18.72
CA PHE A 180 -0.77 -30.45 -19.53
C PHE A 180 -1.53 -29.61 -20.58
N PHE A 181 -2.14 -28.49 -20.19
CA PHE A 181 -2.84 -27.60 -21.12
C PHE A 181 -1.86 -26.93 -22.09
N ILE A 182 -0.68 -26.56 -21.63
CA ILE A 182 0.38 -25.98 -22.45
C ILE A 182 0.84 -26.97 -23.54
N SER A 183 1.06 -28.23 -23.19
CA SER A 183 1.48 -29.27 -24.15
C SER A 183 0.41 -29.50 -25.23
N ARG A 184 -0.86 -29.51 -24.85
CA ARG A 184 -1.96 -29.62 -25.82
C ARG A 184 -2.06 -28.40 -26.72
N ALA A 185 -1.93 -27.21 -26.16
CA ALA A 185 -1.95 -25.97 -26.95
C ALA A 185 -0.80 -25.91 -27.97
N ARG A 186 0.39 -26.36 -27.60
CA ARG A 186 1.53 -26.49 -28.53
C ARG A 186 1.19 -27.39 -29.74
N THR A 187 0.47 -28.46 -29.50
CA THR A 187 0.02 -29.36 -30.57
C THR A 187 -1.08 -28.72 -31.42
N ALA A 188 -2.08 -28.09 -30.79
CA ALA A 188 -3.23 -27.51 -31.48
C ALA A 188 -2.85 -26.28 -32.32
N PHE A 189 -1.98 -25.43 -31.81
CA PHE A 189 -1.62 -24.14 -32.43
C PHE A 189 -0.20 -24.11 -33.00
N GLY A 190 0.48 -25.23 -33.14
CA GLY A 190 1.88 -25.30 -33.64
C GLY A 190 2.08 -24.78 -35.06
N ARG A 191 0.98 -24.60 -35.83
CA ARG A 191 0.98 -23.95 -37.17
C ARG A 191 1.19 -22.42 -37.11
N HIS A 192 1.06 -21.79 -35.92
CA HIS A 192 1.21 -20.36 -35.73
C HIS A 192 2.57 -20.04 -35.11
N PRO A 193 3.58 -19.61 -35.89
CA PRO A 193 4.96 -19.41 -35.41
C PRO A 193 5.07 -18.23 -34.42
N TRP A 194 4.06 -17.37 -34.36
CA TRP A 194 3.98 -16.22 -33.46
C TRP A 194 3.39 -16.57 -32.08
N MET A 195 3.00 -17.85 -31.84
CA MET A 195 2.57 -18.30 -30.52
C MET A 195 3.73 -18.82 -29.70
N ARG A 196 3.78 -18.34 -28.47
CA ARG A 196 4.70 -18.77 -27.41
C ARG A 196 3.90 -19.39 -26.26
N TYR A 197 4.58 -20.14 -25.41
CA TYR A 197 3.92 -20.90 -24.34
C TYR A 197 4.72 -20.77 -23.05
N GLY A 198 4.05 -20.61 -21.90
CA GLY A 198 4.69 -20.45 -20.60
C GLY A 198 3.82 -20.86 -19.44
N ILE A 199 4.43 -21.14 -18.28
CA ILE A 199 3.73 -21.34 -17.01
C ILE A 199 3.48 -19.97 -16.40
N LEU A 200 2.27 -19.72 -15.88
CA LEU A 200 1.94 -18.52 -15.13
C LEU A 200 0.89 -18.81 -14.06
N ASP A 201 1.24 -18.56 -12.80
CA ASP A 201 0.32 -18.55 -11.66
C ASP A 201 0.00 -17.12 -11.25
N ILE A 202 -1.28 -16.71 -11.35
CA ILE A 202 -1.74 -15.36 -10.98
C ILE A 202 -1.59 -15.06 -9.49
N ASN A 203 -1.59 -16.09 -8.64
CA ASN A 203 -1.49 -15.93 -7.19
C ASN A 203 -0.05 -15.80 -6.70
N ALA A 204 0.95 -16.14 -7.54
CA ALA A 204 2.35 -15.95 -7.25
C ALA A 204 2.90 -14.64 -7.81
N ASP A 205 4.11 -14.27 -7.40
CA ASP A 205 4.81 -13.11 -7.93
C ASP A 205 5.18 -13.32 -9.40
N LEU A 206 4.75 -12.42 -10.30
CA LEU A 206 4.95 -12.57 -11.74
C LEU A 206 6.41 -12.33 -12.16
N ARG A 207 7.13 -11.45 -11.47
CA ARG A 207 8.55 -11.19 -11.77
C ARG A 207 9.42 -12.38 -11.34
N ALA A 208 9.12 -12.99 -10.20
CA ALA A 208 9.80 -14.20 -9.77
C ALA A 208 9.59 -15.37 -10.75
N GLN A 209 8.48 -15.34 -11.52
CA GLN A 209 8.21 -16.30 -12.61
C GLN A 209 8.87 -15.90 -13.93
N GLY A 210 9.62 -14.79 -14.00
CA GLY A 210 10.33 -14.33 -15.20
C GLY A 210 9.52 -13.39 -16.10
N TYR A 211 8.35 -12.92 -15.68
CA TYR A 211 7.55 -11.97 -16.46
C TYR A 211 7.99 -10.52 -16.17
N SER A 212 8.39 -9.82 -17.22
CA SER A 212 8.86 -8.45 -17.10
C SER A 212 7.68 -7.45 -17.10
N PRO A 213 7.76 -6.35 -16.34
CA PRO A 213 6.82 -5.25 -16.43
C PRO A 213 6.77 -4.66 -17.86
N ASN A 214 5.61 -4.08 -18.22
CA ASN A 214 5.39 -3.48 -19.55
C ASN A 214 5.63 -4.43 -20.75
N SER A 215 5.60 -5.73 -20.53
CA SER A 215 5.87 -6.73 -21.57
C SER A 215 4.68 -7.00 -22.49
N ALA A 216 3.46 -6.59 -22.11
CA ALA A 216 2.24 -6.83 -22.85
C ALA A 216 1.52 -5.53 -23.26
N ASP A 217 0.92 -5.50 -24.43
CA ASP A 217 -0.04 -4.48 -24.84
C ASP A 217 -1.47 -4.90 -24.43
N VAL A 218 -1.70 -6.21 -24.35
CA VAL A 218 -2.97 -6.81 -23.89
C VAL A 218 -2.67 -7.97 -22.94
N VAL A 219 -3.39 -8.02 -21.81
CA VAL A 219 -3.55 -9.21 -20.99
C VAL A 219 -4.97 -9.74 -21.19
N LEU A 220 -5.10 -11.01 -21.54
CA LEU A 220 -6.36 -11.72 -21.72
C LEU A 220 -6.55 -12.75 -20.61
N CYS A 221 -7.72 -12.73 -19.95
CA CYS A 221 -8.08 -13.67 -18.89
C CYS A 221 -9.51 -14.19 -19.15
N ALA A 222 -9.68 -15.46 -19.42
CA ALA A 222 -11.02 -16.03 -19.67
C ALA A 222 -11.40 -17.03 -18.59
N ASN A 223 -12.34 -16.67 -17.72
CA ASN A 223 -12.80 -17.52 -16.61
C ASN A 223 -11.66 -18.01 -15.71
N VAL A 224 -10.79 -17.10 -15.28
CA VAL A 224 -9.62 -17.40 -14.46
C VAL A 224 -9.46 -16.46 -13.26
N LEU A 225 -9.90 -15.19 -13.37
CA LEU A 225 -9.69 -14.21 -12.30
C LEU A 225 -10.47 -14.53 -11.01
N HIS A 226 -11.55 -15.28 -11.12
CA HIS A 226 -12.26 -15.81 -9.95
C HIS A 226 -11.42 -16.78 -9.12
N ASN A 227 -10.35 -17.39 -9.67
CA ASN A 227 -9.39 -18.24 -8.95
C ASN A 227 -8.33 -17.43 -8.19
N SER A 228 -8.35 -16.11 -8.27
CA SER A 228 -7.47 -15.27 -7.46
C SER A 228 -7.82 -15.38 -5.98
N ARG A 229 -6.81 -15.46 -5.12
CA ARG A 229 -7.01 -15.37 -3.66
C ARG A 229 -7.41 -13.96 -3.25
N ASP A 230 -6.80 -12.95 -3.87
CA ASP A 230 -7.07 -11.52 -3.71
C ASP A 230 -7.10 -10.87 -5.09
N ALA A 231 -8.29 -10.52 -5.54
CA ALA A 231 -8.49 -9.94 -6.87
C ALA A 231 -7.80 -8.59 -7.05
N SER A 232 -7.74 -7.75 -6.01
CA SER A 232 -7.08 -6.46 -6.06
C SER A 232 -5.56 -6.59 -6.29
N THR A 233 -4.94 -7.53 -5.57
CA THR A 233 -3.52 -7.86 -5.75
C THR A 233 -3.25 -8.41 -7.14
N VAL A 234 -4.08 -9.33 -7.63
CA VAL A 234 -3.92 -9.90 -8.98
C VAL A 234 -4.09 -8.83 -10.06
N LEU A 235 -5.12 -7.97 -9.97
CA LEU A 235 -5.30 -6.87 -10.93
C LEU A 235 -4.10 -5.91 -10.95
N THR A 236 -3.51 -5.64 -9.79
CA THR A 236 -2.29 -4.81 -9.70
C THR A 236 -1.13 -5.47 -10.43
N ARG A 237 -0.90 -6.76 -10.23
CA ARG A 237 0.15 -7.53 -10.92
C ARG A 237 -0.05 -7.59 -12.43
N LEU A 238 -1.29 -7.85 -12.88
CA LEU A 238 -1.62 -7.86 -14.31
C LEU A 238 -1.46 -6.49 -14.95
N ARG A 239 -1.85 -5.41 -14.23
CA ARG A 239 -1.59 -4.04 -14.66
C ARG A 239 -0.10 -3.79 -14.88
N ASP A 240 0.75 -4.32 -14.00
CA ASP A 240 2.19 -4.11 -14.10
C ASP A 240 2.82 -4.84 -15.31
N LEU A 241 2.24 -5.93 -15.78
CA LEU A 241 2.62 -6.55 -17.06
C LEU A 241 2.27 -5.66 -18.27
N LEU A 242 1.19 -4.86 -18.15
CA LEU A 242 0.71 -4.03 -19.26
C LEU A 242 1.60 -2.82 -19.48
N ALA A 243 1.93 -2.54 -20.72
CA ALA A 243 2.51 -1.27 -21.13
C ALA A 243 1.58 -0.09 -20.80
N PRO A 244 2.08 1.13 -20.61
CA PRO A 244 1.23 2.31 -20.43
C PRO A 244 0.20 2.44 -21.55
N GLY A 245 -1.08 2.56 -21.18
CA GLY A 245 -2.21 2.53 -22.11
C GLY A 245 -2.60 1.14 -22.61
N GLY A 246 -2.05 0.08 -21.98
CA GLY A 246 -2.39 -1.30 -22.30
C GLY A 246 -3.79 -1.71 -21.84
N TRP A 247 -4.27 -2.83 -22.34
CA TRP A 247 -5.62 -3.32 -22.16
C TRP A 247 -5.67 -4.63 -21.38
N LEU A 248 -6.56 -4.71 -20.40
CA LEU A 248 -6.98 -5.96 -19.78
C LEU A 248 -8.34 -6.34 -20.37
N VAL A 249 -8.41 -7.50 -21.01
CA VAL A 249 -9.65 -8.07 -21.54
C VAL A 249 -9.92 -9.36 -20.79
N PHE A 250 -11.11 -9.50 -20.20
CA PHE A 250 -11.39 -10.71 -19.45
C PHE A 250 -12.88 -11.10 -19.49
N ILE A 251 -13.13 -12.39 -19.32
CA ILE A 251 -14.47 -12.99 -19.23
C ILE A 251 -14.64 -13.53 -17.82
N GLU A 252 -15.73 -13.15 -17.14
CA GLU A 252 -16.06 -13.66 -15.81
C GLU A 252 -17.55 -13.85 -15.59
N PRO A 253 -17.97 -14.83 -14.77
CA PRO A 253 -19.32 -14.91 -14.26
C PRO A 253 -19.60 -13.72 -13.33
N THR A 254 -20.71 -12.99 -13.57
CA THR A 254 -21.01 -11.76 -12.83
C THR A 254 -22.39 -11.75 -12.16
N ARG A 255 -23.20 -12.78 -12.34
CA ARG A 255 -24.49 -12.86 -11.66
C ARG A 255 -24.34 -13.37 -10.23
N ARG A 256 -24.88 -12.62 -9.28
CA ARG A 256 -24.87 -12.99 -7.85
C ARG A 256 -25.46 -14.37 -7.58
N HIS A 257 -26.52 -14.73 -8.27
CA HIS A 257 -27.21 -16.01 -8.18
C HIS A 257 -27.33 -16.63 -9.57
N ASN A 258 -26.25 -17.26 -10.02
CA ASN A 258 -26.26 -18.04 -11.25
C ASN A 258 -26.49 -19.51 -10.88
N TYR A 259 -27.70 -20.01 -11.13
CA TYR A 259 -28.06 -21.38 -10.77
C TYR A 259 -27.19 -22.43 -11.45
N ALA A 260 -26.76 -22.20 -12.68
CA ALA A 260 -25.83 -23.07 -13.39
C ALA A 260 -24.50 -23.21 -12.64
N GLN A 261 -23.93 -22.09 -12.20
CA GLN A 261 -22.68 -22.08 -11.42
C GLN A 261 -22.87 -22.72 -10.04
N LEU A 262 -23.97 -22.42 -9.37
CA LEU A 262 -24.28 -22.94 -8.04
C LEU A 262 -24.40 -24.49 -8.01
N ILE A 263 -24.84 -25.12 -9.08
CA ILE A 263 -24.98 -26.59 -9.17
C ILE A 263 -23.76 -27.27 -9.81
N SER A 264 -22.76 -26.53 -10.25
CA SER A 264 -21.57 -27.04 -10.92
C SER A 264 -20.29 -26.41 -10.39
N MET A 265 -19.79 -25.38 -11.03
CA MET A 265 -18.44 -24.84 -10.81
C MET A 265 -18.20 -24.29 -9.39
N GLU A 266 -19.24 -23.82 -8.68
CA GLU A 266 -19.07 -23.36 -7.30
C GLU A 266 -18.67 -24.48 -6.31
N PHE A 267 -18.74 -25.74 -6.70
CA PHE A 267 -18.21 -26.86 -5.92
C PHE A 267 -16.67 -26.86 -5.84
N GLU A 268 -15.97 -26.15 -6.72
CA GLU A 268 -14.53 -26.05 -6.70
C GLU A 268 -14.00 -25.20 -5.52
N PHE A 269 -14.82 -24.27 -4.99
CA PHE A 269 -14.41 -23.29 -4.00
C PHE A 269 -14.70 -23.69 -2.55
N THR A 270 -13.79 -23.28 -1.66
CA THR A 270 -13.89 -23.43 -0.21
C THR A 270 -13.89 -22.08 0.50
N ASP A 271 -14.09 -22.07 1.83
CA ASP A 271 -14.01 -20.84 2.63
C ASP A 271 -12.57 -20.27 2.74
N GLU A 272 -11.54 -21.09 2.45
CA GLU A 272 -10.13 -20.76 2.60
C GLU A 272 -9.47 -20.22 1.31
N ASP A 273 -10.19 -20.26 0.18
CA ASP A 273 -9.61 -19.88 -1.11
C ASP A 273 -9.47 -18.38 -1.28
N PHE A 274 -10.23 -17.58 -0.53
CA PHE A 274 -10.27 -16.13 -0.67
C PHE A 274 -9.83 -15.40 0.59
N VAL A 275 -9.11 -14.28 0.39
CA VAL A 275 -8.72 -13.35 1.47
C VAL A 275 -9.27 -11.93 1.25
N ASP A 276 -9.99 -11.71 0.15
CA ASP A 276 -10.69 -10.47 -0.18
C ASP A 276 -12.15 -10.47 0.34
N GLU A 277 -12.98 -9.53 -0.12
CA GLU A 277 -14.38 -9.39 0.31
C GLU A 277 -15.23 -10.65 0.09
N ARG A 278 -14.84 -11.55 -0.83
CA ARG A 278 -15.53 -12.82 -1.06
C ARG A 278 -15.47 -13.73 0.17
N ALA A 279 -14.40 -13.67 0.96
CA ALA A 279 -14.28 -14.39 2.22
C ALA A 279 -15.37 -13.96 3.23
N ALA A 280 -15.66 -12.66 3.31
CA ALA A 280 -16.67 -12.11 4.22
C ALA A 280 -18.10 -12.31 3.72
N THR A 281 -18.33 -12.16 2.41
CA THR A 281 -19.67 -12.24 1.79
C THR A 281 -20.11 -13.66 1.46
N GLY A 282 -19.18 -14.61 1.42
CA GLY A 282 -19.41 -15.98 0.98
C GLY A 282 -19.65 -16.12 -0.53
N GLN A 283 -19.39 -15.08 -1.34
CA GLN A 283 -19.49 -15.13 -2.80
C GLN A 283 -18.27 -15.86 -3.40
N SER A 284 -18.48 -16.57 -4.53
CA SER A 284 -17.38 -17.13 -5.32
C SER A 284 -16.96 -16.20 -6.45
N PHE A 285 -17.93 -15.46 -6.99
CA PHE A 285 -17.73 -14.56 -8.12
C PHE A 285 -18.12 -13.13 -7.73
N PHE A 286 -17.41 -12.17 -8.27
CA PHE A 286 -17.75 -10.75 -8.15
C PHE A 286 -18.90 -10.40 -9.08
N THR A 287 -19.75 -9.47 -8.67
CA THR A 287 -20.73 -8.85 -9.56
C THR A 287 -20.03 -7.92 -10.56
N ARG A 288 -20.77 -7.51 -11.59
CA ARG A 288 -20.27 -6.54 -12.57
C ARG A 288 -19.81 -5.24 -11.92
N ASP A 289 -20.60 -4.70 -10.99
CA ASP A 289 -20.28 -3.44 -10.30
C ASP A 289 -19.00 -3.58 -9.44
N GLN A 290 -18.86 -4.70 -8.73
CA GLN A 290 -17.65 -4.99 -7.96
C GLN A 290 -16.40 -5.10 -8.86
N TRP A 291 -16.49 -5.70 -10.06
CA TRP A 291 -15.38 -5.69 -11.02
C TRP A 291 -15.05 -4.29 -11.51
N ILE A 292 -16.07 -3.44 -11.78
CA ILE A 292 -15.86 -2.04 -12.16
C ILE A 292 -15.15 -1.28 -11.05
N ASP A 293 -15.54 -1.45 -9.80
CA ASP A 293 -14.90 -0.82 -8.64
C ASP A 293 -13.44 -1.27 -8.48
N LEU A 294 -13.17 -2.56 -8.63
CA LEU A 294 -11.82 -3.12 -8.58
C LEU A 294 -10.93 -2.59 -9.71
N LEU A 295 -11.46 -2.50 -10.94
CA LEU A 295 -10.75 -1.94 -12.09
C LEU A 295 -10.43 -0.44 -11.91
N ASN A 296 -11.39 0.34 -11.41
CA ASN A 296 -11.19 1.75 -11.07
C ASN A 296 -10.10 1.91 -10.00
N ALA A 297 -10.16 1.12 -8.94
CA ALA A 297 -9.15 1.11 -7.88
C ALA A 297 -7.76 0.71 -8.41
N ALA A 298 -7.69 -0.20 -9.38
CA ALA A 298 -6.46 -0.60 -10.05
C ALA A 298 -5.93 0.46 -11.05
N GLY A 299 -6.69 1.54 -11.33
CA GLY A 299 -6.27 2.65 -12.17
C GLY A 299 -6.64 2.52 -13.65
N ALA A 300 -7.70 1.79 -13.98
CA ALA A 300 -8.29 1.84 -15.32
C ALA A 300 -8.91 3.22 -15.57
N ASP A 301 -8.77 3.75 -16.79
CA ASP A 301 -9.36 5.03 -17.23
C ASP A 301 -10.46 4.85 -18.29
N ILE A 302 -10.54 3.68 -18.88
CA ILE A 302 -11.63 3.26 -19.77
C ILE A 302 -12.07 1.88 -19.32
N ILE A 303 -13.36 1.70 -19.09
CA ILE A 303 -13.96 0.42 -18.77
C ILE A 303 -15.22 0.27 -19.62
N ASP A 304 -15.26 -0.79 -20.43
CA ASP A 304 -16.43 -1.19 -21.19
C ASP A 304 -16.73 -2.67 -20.94
N TYR A 305 -17.97 -3.08 -21.17
CA TYR A 305 -18.36 -4.47 -20.96
C TYR A 305 -19.53 -4.88 -21.83
N ALA A 306 -19.61 -6.16 -22.13
CA ALA A 306 -20.72 -6.77 -22.83
C ALA A 306 -21.01 -8.17 -22.26
N PRO A 307 -22.29 -8.60 -22.25
CA PRO A 307 -23.49 -7.89 -22.67
C PRO A 307 -23.90 -6.79 -21.69
N HIS A 308 -24.59 -5.76 -22.20
CA HIS A 308 -25.14 -4.72 -21.34
C HIS A 308 -26.28 -5.24 -20.47
N ALA A 309 -26.42 -4.62 -19.28
CA ALA A 309 -27.46 -4.97 -18.32
C ALA A 309 -28.87 -4.96 -18.94
N GLY A 310 -29.65 -6.00 -18.65
CA GLY A 310 -31.01 -6.15 -19.13
C GLY A 310 -31.16 -6.69 -20.56
N SER A 311 -30.09 -6.92 -21.30
CA SER A 311 -30.12 -7.60 -22.59
C SER A 311 -30.48 -9.10 -22.41
N ALA A 312 -30.91 -9.77 -23.49
CA ALA A 312 -31.20 -11.20 -23.42
C ALA A 312 -29.97 -12.04 -23.01
N LEU A 313 -28.80 -11.68 -23.51
CA LEU A 313 -27.54 -12.35 -23.20
C LEU A 313 -27.06 -12.13 -21.76
N ASP A 314 -27.44 -11.02 -21.12
CA ASP A 314 -27.13 -10.74 -19.71
C ASP A 314 -27.64 -11.85 -18.77
N LYS A 315 -28.73 -12.54 -19.17
CA LYS A 315 -29.25 -13.68 -18.42
C LYS A 315 -28.31 -14.88 -18.40
N GLY A 316 -27.41 -15.01 -19.38
CA GLY A 316 -26.37 -16.03 -19.41
C GLY A 316 -25.34 -15.91 -18.29
N GLY A 317 -25.24 -14.72 -17.69
CA GLY A 317 -24.45 -14.49 -16.47
C GLY A 317 -22.96 -14.36 -16.69
N GLN A 318 -22.46 -14.44 -17.92
CA GLN A 318 -21.08 -14.17 -18.31
C GLN A 318 -20.94 -12.73 -18.81
N THR A 319 -19.85 -12.07 -18.45
CA THR A 319 -19.54 -10.70 -18.91
C THR A 319 -18.11 -10.64 -19.43
N VAL A 320 -17.93 -10.06 -20.60
CA VAL A 320 -16.65 -9.65 -21.17
C VAL A 320 -16.39 -8.24 -20.68
N PHE A 321 -15.24 -7.99 -20.08
CA PHE A 321 -14.75 -6.66 -19.73
C PHE A 321 -13.58 -6.27 -20.64
N VAL A 322 -13.54 -5.00 -21.03
CA VAL A 322 -12.45 -4.38 -21.78
C VAL A 322 -12.01 -3.14 -21.01
N ALA A 323 -10.90 -3.23 -20.29
CA ALA A 323 -10.41 -2.16 -19.45
C ALA A 323 -9.07 -1.64 -19.98
N ARG A 324 -8.92 -0.31 -20.12
CA ARG A 324 -7.67 0.33 -20.50
C ARG A 324 -7.05 1.01 -19.30
N PHE A 325 -5.77 0.79 -19.07
CA PHE A 325 -5.05 1.46 -17.99
C PHE A 325 -4.39 2.76 -18.47
N LYS A 326 -4.22 3.71 -17.54
CA LYS A 326 -3.71 5.05 -17.82
C LYS A 326 -2.42 5.06 -18.65
N THR A 327 -2.34 5.98 -19.60
CA THR A 327 -1.19 6.13 -20.50
C THR A 327 -0.03 6.88 -19.85
N ASN A 328 -0.29 7.72 -18.86
CA ASN A 328 0.68 8.53 -18.14
C ASN A 328 1.37 7.78 -16.98
N ARG A 329 1.26 6.49 -16.94
CA ARG A 329 1.94 5.64 -15.97
C ARG A 329 3.42 5.52 -16.34
N ALA A 330 4.32 5.82 -15.41
CA ALA A 330 5.76 5.63 -15.55
C ALA A 330 6.25 4.68 -14.45
N PHE A 331 7.32 3.93 -14.73
CA PHE A 331 8.07 3.28 -13.66
C PHE A 331 8.94 4.34 -13.00
N ALA A 332 8.86 4.42 -11.68
CA ALA A 332 9.80 5.17 -10.90
C ALA A 332 10.98 4.27 -10.55
N THR A 333 12.19 4.75 -10.75
CA THR A 333 13.40 4.17 -10.15
C THR A 333 13.54 4.68 -8.72
N ALA A 334 14.43 4.07 -7.93
CA ALA A 334 14.75 4.58 -6.58
C ALA A 334 15.26 6.04 -6.65
N ASP A 335 15.99 6.38 -7.70
CA ASP A 335 16.50 7.74 -7.91
C ASP A 335 15.39 8.71 -8.27
N ASP A 336 14.44 8.34 -9.15
CA ASP A 336 13.26 9.17 -9.44
C ASP A 336 12.44 9.47 -8.18
N VAL A 337 12.28 8.48 -7.29
CA VAL A 337 11.57 8.65 -6.02
C VAL A 337 12.38 9.58 -5.10
N ARG A 338 13.71 9.41 -5.02
CA ARG A 338 14.60 10.24 -4.22
C ARG A 338 14.56 11.68 -4.69
N ASP A 339 14.68 11.93 -5.99
CA ASP A 339 14.64 13.27 -6.59
C ASP A 339 13.31 13.95 -6.33
N HIS A 340 12.21 13.21 -6.50
CA HIS A 340 10.86 13.73 -6.22
C HIS A 340 10.69 14.10 -4.74
N VAL A 341 11.11 13.22 -3.82
CA VAL A 341 11.04 13.48 -2.38
C VAL A 341 11.95 14.66 -1.98
N SER A 342 13.16 14.73 -2.55
CA SER A 342 14.11 15.83 -2.30
C SER A 342 13.56 17.20 -2.71
N ALA A 343 12.69 17.25 -3.71
CA ALA A 343 12.01 18.48 -4.11
C ALA A 343 10.88 18.90 -3.14
N LEU A 344 10.39 17.98 -2.30
CA LEU A 344 9.23 18.21 -1.41
C LEU A 344 9.60 18.37 0.06
N VAL A 345 10.73 17.81 0.49
CA VAL A 345 11.12 17.80 1.89
C VAL A 345 12.59 18.24 2.04
N PRO A 346 13.00 18.76 3.22
CA PRO A 346 14.40 19.05 3.51
C PRO A 346 15.31 17.82 3.36
N SER A 347 16.59 18.03 3.06
CA SER A 347 17.55 16.97 2.76
C SER A 347 17.64 15.89 3.85
N HIS A 348 17.57 16.27 5.13
CA HIS A 348 17.60 15.34 6.27
C HIS A 348 16.33 14.47 6.41
N MET A 349 15.25 14.78 5.70
CA MET A 349 14.01 13.98 5.65
C MET A 349 13.95 13.08 4.41
N VAL A 350 14.89 13.20 3.48
CA VAL A 350 14.97 12.33 2.31
C VAL A 350 15.47 10.95 2.77
N PRO A 351 14.73 9.86 2.47
CA PRO A 351 15.19 8.54 2.83
C PRO A 351 16.58 8.24 2.26
N HIS A 352 17.50 7.78 3.10
CA HIS A 352 18.85 7.42 2.68
C HIS A 352 18.82 6.25 1.70
N THR A 353 18.04 5.24 2.03
CA THR A 353 17.87 4.05 1.20
C THR A 353 16.40 3.97 0.73
N ILE A 354 16.22 3.81 -0.57
CA ILE A 354 14.91 3.59 -1.19
C ILE A 354 15.02 2.28 -1.96
N GLN A 355 14.25 1.30 -1.52
CA GLN A 355 14.19 -0.01 -2.16
C GLN A 355 12.82 -0.22 -2.77
N LEU A 356 12.79 -0.53 -4.07
CA LEU A 356 11.56 -0.86 -4.77
C LEU A 356 11.29 -2.35 -4.60
N VAL A 357 10.14 -2.68 -4.04
CA VAL A 357 9.70 -4.05 -3.79
C VAL A 357 8.34 -4.30 -4.42
N ASP A 358 8.09 -5.52 -4.86
CA ASP A 358 6.81 -5.88 -5.47
C ASP A 358 5.67 -5.92 -4.44
N ALA A 359 5.96 -6.31 -3.21
CA ALA A 359 5.01 -6.30 -2.11
C ALA A 359 5.75 -6.18 -0.76
N LEU A 360 5.10 -5.52 0.20
CA LEU A 360 5.61 -5.48 1.58
C LEU A 360 5.28 -6.81 2.29
N PRO A 361 6.21 -7.39 3.07
CA PRO A 361 5.99 -8.61 3.81
C PRO A 361 4.90 -8.38 4.88
N ARG A 362 4.03 -9.36 5.02
CA ARG A 362 2.93 -9.32 6.00
C ARG A 362 2.99 -10.54 6.90
N THR A 363 2.67 -10.33 8.17
CA THR A 363 2.46 -11.41 9.14
C THR A 363 1.22 -12.23 8.77
N THR A 364 1.04 -13.39 9.38
CA THR A 364 -0.14 -14.26 9.21
C THR A 364 -1.46 -13.54 9.51
N ASN A 365 -1.42 -12.46 10.33
CA ASN A 365 -2.57 -11.64 10.68
C ASN A 365 -2.75 -10.42 9.74
N GLY A 366 -2.03 -10.37 8.61
CA GLY A 366 -2.14 -9.32 7.60
C GLY A 366 -1.46 -7.99 7.96
N LYS A 367 -0.78 -7.89 9.11
CA LYS A 367 -0.01 -6.69 9.51
C LYS A 367 1.35 -6.69 8.81
N LEU A 368 1.95 -5.50 8.68
CA LEU A 368 3.30 -5.34 8.14
C LEU A 368 4.31 -6.13 9.01
N ASP A 369 5.09 -7.01 8.37
CA ASP A 369 6.16 -7.76 9.03
C ASP A 369 7.46 -6.93 9.06
N ARG A 370 7.66 -6.23 10.16
CA ARG A 370 8.84 -5.37 10.34
C ARG A 370 10.13 -6.18 10.54
N SER A 371 10.04 -7.41 11.08
CA SER A 371 11.22 -8.26 11.23
C SER A 371 11.75 -8.70 9.88
N ALA A 372 10.88 -9.18 8.99
CA ALA A 372 11.26 -9.53 7.63
C ALA A 372 11.80 -8.32 6.85
N LEU A 373 11.24 -7.12 7.05
CA LEU A 373 11.79 -5.89 6.46
C LEU A 373 13.20 -5.57 7.00
N GLY A 374 13.43 -5.79 8.29
CA GLY A 374 14.75 -5.62 8.90
C GLY A 374 15.79 -6.56 8.29
N GLU A 375 15.42 -7.82 8.03
CA GLU A 375 16.28 -8.79 7.34
C GLU A 375 16.60 -8.38 5.90
N TRP A 376 15.63 -7.84 5.16
CA TRP A 376 15.88 -7.32 3.81
C TRP A 376 16.90 -6.18 3.82
N ILE A 377 16.78 -5.24 4.75
CA ILE A 377 17.71 -4.11 4.89
C ILE A 377 19.12 -4.61 5.29
N ALA A 378 19.20 -5.63 6.15
CA ALA A 378 20.48 -6.20 6.60
C ALA A 378 21.20 -7.02 5.51
N HIS A 379 20.47 -7.63 4.57
CA HIS A 379 21.03 -8.40 3.46
C HIS A 379 21.46 -7.56 2.28
N ASP A 380 20.87 -6.38 2.12
CA ASP A 380 21.23 -5.39 1.11
C ASP A 380 22.19 -4.32 1.68
N ASP A 381 23.18 -4.71 2.49
CA ASP A 381 24.36 -3.90 2.66
C ASP A 381 25.33 -4.21 1.50
N PRO A 382 25.13 -3.61 0.32
CA PRO A 382 26.12 -3.67 -0.70
C PRO A 382 27.27 -2.82 -0.17
N GLU A 383 28.47 -3.24 -0.45
CA GLU A 383 29.62 -2.37 -0.50
C GLU A 383 29.19 -1.01 -1.10
N ARG A 384 28.64 -0.18 -0.22
CA ARG A 384 28.43 1.20 -0.23
C ARG A 384 28.81 1.97 -1.45
N ALA A 385 27.85 2.71 -1.98
CA ALA A 385 28.09 3.80 -2.92
C ALA A 385 29.31 4.63 -2.46
N PRO A 386 30.30 4.86 -3.31
CA PRO A 386 31.44 5.67 -2.95
C PRO A 386 30.93 7.06 -2.54
N GLY A 387 31.40 7.53 -1.41
CA GLY A 387 31.25 8.93 -1.03
C GLY A 387 31.65 9.77 -2.24
N GLY A 388 30.70 10.57 -2.75
CA GLY A 388 30.97 11.41 -3.90
C GLY A 388 32.18 12.27 -3.63
N SER A 389 32.94 12.58 -4.65
CA SER A 389 34.18 13.37 -4.65
C SER A 389 34.00 14.74 -3.97
N GLY A 390 34.06 14.74 -2.65
CA GLY A 390 34.23 15.97 -1.89
C GLY A 390 35.67 16.44 -1.96
N GLU A 391 35.93 17.75 -1.68
CA GLU A 391 37.29 18.27 -1.58
C GLU A 391 38.07 17.48 -0.50
N ALA A 392 39.27 17.01 -0.84
CA ALA A 392 40.06 16.16 0.04
C ALA A 392 40.43 16.90 1.35
N ILE A 393 40.36 16.18 2.46
CA ILE A 393 40.76 16.68 3.78
C ILE A 393 42.28 16.74 3.84
N THR A 394 42.81 17.92 4.04
CA THR A 394 44.25 18.16 4.21
C THR A 394 44.59 18.64 5.62
N ASP A 395 43.62 18.92 6.42
CA ASP A 395 43.73 19.49 7.76
C ASP A 395 43.62 18.41 8.84
N GLU A 396 44.49 18.45 9.86
CA GLU A 396 44.57 17.43 10.91
C GLU A 396 43.30 17.35 11.79
N LEU A 397 42.70 18.49 12.14
CA LEU A 397 41.47 18.50 12.94
C LEU A 397 40.28 17.97 12.12
N GLU A 398 40.19 18.40 10.86
CA GLU A 398 39.17 17.88 9.94
C GLU A 398 39.31 16.36 9.75
N ALA A 399 40.53 15.84 9.61
CA ALA A 399 40.79 14.41 9.49
C ALA A 399 40.35 13.63 10.73
N ARG A 400 40.59 14.19 11.93
CA ARG A 400 40.12 13.57 13.19
C ARG A 400 38.60 13.59 13.34
N ILE A 401 37.94 14.67 12.93
CA ILE A 401 36.47 14.75 12.88
C ILE A 401 35.93 13.73 11.89
N ALA A 402 36.47 13.68 10.67
CA ALA A 402 36.08 12.74 9.64
C ALA A 402 36.21 11.29 10.11
N SER A 403 37.31 10.94 10.79
CA SER A 403 37.51 9.60 11.36
C SER A 403 36.41 9.22 12.38
N VAL A 404 35.93 10.17 13.18
CA VAL A 404 34.82 9.94 14.10
C VAL A 404 33.52 9.69 13.33
N TRP A 405 33.29 10.42 12.23
CA TRP A 405 32.13 10.24 11.38
C TRP A 405 32.17 8.89 10.63
N GLU A 406 33.35 8.55 10.05
CA GLU A 406 33.55 7.25 9.37
C GLU A 406 33.25 6.07 10.28
N ASP A 407 33.77 6.12 11.52
CA ASP A 407 33.51 5.11 12.54
C ASP A 407 32.01 4.99 12.89
N LEU A 408 31.29 6.12 12.93
CA LEU A 408 29.90 6.17 13.36
C LEU A 408 28.93 5.84 12.24
N LEU A 409 29.15 6.43 11.06
CA LEU A 409 28.30 6.28 9.87
C LEU A 409 28.62 5.03 9.07
N LYS A 410 29.74 4.36 9.40
CA LYS A 410 30.27 3.21 8.64
C LYS A 410 30.57 3.54 7.18
N VAL A 411 31.08 4.73 6.92
CA VAL A 411 31.48 5.29 5.63
C VAL A 411 32.97 5.44 5.55
N THR A 412 33.55 5.47 4.34
CA THR A 412 34.96 5.75 4.08
C THR A 412 35.10 6.92 3.12
N ASP A 413 36.24 7.61 3.16
CA ASP A 413 36.59 8.73 2.27
C ASP A 413 35.60 9.90 2.35
N ILE A 414 35.33 10.37 3.57
CA ILE A 414 34.49 11.54 3.80
C ILE A 414 35.26 12.82 3.36
N GLY A 415 34.64 13.58 2.43
CA GLY A 415 35.16 14.91 2.02
C GLY A 415 34.78 15.97 3.04
N ARG A 416 35.58 17.07 3.06
CA ARG A 416 35.46 18.15 4.06
C ARG A 416 34.14 18.93 4.00
N ASP A 417 33.47 18.96 2.84
CA ASP A 417 32.20 19.68 2.59
C ASP A 417 30.99 18.75 2.52
N GLN A 418 31.19 17.46 2.79
CA GLN A 418 30.06 16.53 2.79
C GLN A 418 29.17 16.73 4.02
N ASP A 419 27.88 16.72 3.77
CA ASP A 419 26.85 16.88 4.78
C ASP A 419 26.65 15.60 5.58
N PHE A 420 26.64 15.69 6.91
CA PHE A 420 26.48 14.57 7.83
C PHE A 420 25.19 13.76 7.57
N TYR A 421 24.10 14.44 7.26
CA TYR A 421 22.82 13.80 7.00
C TYR A 421 22.78 13.13 5.63
N SER A 422 23.44 13.73 4.64
CA SER A 422 23.58 13.12 3.30
C SER A 422 24.41 11.83 3.34
N LEU A 423 25.30 11.69 4.33
CA LEU A 423 26.10 10.50 4.59
C LEU A 423 25.36 9.43 5.43
N GLY A 424 24.10 9.65 5.77
CA GLY A 424 23.28 8.72 6.54
C GLY A 424 23.21 9.03 8.03
N GLY A 425 23.63 10.20 8.44
CA GLY A 425 23.45 10.67 9.82
C GLY A 425 22.00 10.98 10.14
N ASP A 426 21.57 10.63 11.34
CA ASP A 426 20.28 10.99 11.91
C ASP A 426 20.45 11.67 13.27
N SER A 427 19.35 12.05 13.92
CA SER A 427 19.39 12.74 15.22
C SER A 427 20.03 11.90 16.32
N LEU A 428 19.90 10.57 16.29
CA LEU A 428 20.52 9.67 17.25
C LEU A 428 22.02 9.54 17.00
N LEU A 429 22.40 9.35 15.74
CA LEU A 429 23.81 9.32 15.34
C LEU A 429 24.49 10.66 15.58
N LEU A 430 23.79 11.78 15.36
CA LEU A 430 24.27 13.11 15.69
C LEU A 430 24.58 13.25 17.20
N SER A 431 23.67 12.82 18.05
CA SER A 431 23.88 12.82 19.51
C SER A 431 25.10 11.98 19.91
N ARG A 432 25.22 10.76 19.34
CA ARG A 432 26.39 9.88 19.56
C ARG A 432 27.68 10.50 19.04
N MET A 433 27.62 11.19 17.91
CA MET A 433 28.76 11.88 17.30
C MET A 433 29.27 12.99 18.20
N VAL A 434 28.39 13.86 18.72
CA VAL A 434 28.75 14.90 19.66
C VAL A 434 29.40 14.31 20.92
N GLY A 435 28.87 13.22 21.48
CA GLY A 435 29.48 12.51 22.60
C GLY A 435 30.90 12.03 22.30
N ARG A 436 31.09 11.33 21.16
CA ARG A 436 32.41 10.84 20.75
C ARG A 436 33.42 11.94 20.45
N LEU A 437 32.96 13.06 19.86
CA LEU A 437 33.85 14.23 19.63
C LEU A 437 34.38 14.80 20.95
N ARG A 438 33.50 14.95 21.95
CA ARG A 438 33.90 15.43 23.29
C ARG A 438 34.86 14.49 24.01
N GLU A 439 34.74 13.19 23.80
CA GLU A 439 35.63 12.17 24.36
C GLU A 439 36.98 12.10 23.64
N LYS A 440 36.99 12.19 22.31
CA LYS A 440 38.19 11.93 21.49
C LYS A 440 38.99 13.20 21.12
N LEU A 441 38.33 14.35 21.11
CA LEU A 441 38.92 15.62 20.64
C LEU A 441 39.07 16.61 21.79
N PRO A 442 40.31 16.98 22.20
CA PRO A 442 40.55 17.98 23.24
C PRO A 442 39.88 19.33 22.93
N GLU A 443 39.80 19.70 21.65
CA GLU A 443 39.14 20.92 21.16
C GLU A 443 37.64 20.94 21.42
N ALA A 444 37.00 19.76 21.47
CA ALA A 444 35.58 19.62 21.75
C ALA A 444 35.25 19.33 23.21
N ALA A 445 36.24 18.94 24.04
CA ALA A 445 36.04 18.52 25.42
C ALA A 445 35.45 19.62 26.32
N GLY A 446 35.77 20.89 26.06
CA GLY A 446 35.26 22.06 26.78
C GLY A 446 33.98 22.67 26.18
N SER A 447 33.51 22.19 25.03
CA SER A 447 32.33 22.73 24.37
C SER A 447 31.06 22.17 25.00
N GLU A 448 30.05 23.01 25.19
CA GLU A 448 28.73 22.55 25.64
C GLU A 448 28.06 21.67 24.57
N TRP A 449 27.36 20.64 25.03
CA TRP A 449 26.64 19.69 24.17
C TRP A 449 25.66 20.39 23.20
N ALA A 450 24.88 21.33 23.74
CA ALA A 450 23.87 22.06 22.97
C ALA A 450 24.49 22.93 21.88
N VAL A 451 25.68 23.51 22.13
CA VAL A 451 26.39 24.34 21.15
C VAL A 451 26.88 23.53 19.97
N LEU A 452 27.47 22.35 20.21
CA LEU A 452 27.94 21.46 19.15
C LEU A 452 26.75 20.92 18.33
N LEU A 453 25.66 20.56 18.99
CA LEU A 453 24.44 20.08 18.34
C LEU A 453 23.84 21.17 17.43
N ARG A 454 23.70 22.42 17.94
CA ARG A 454 23.22 23.57 17.18
C ARG A 454 24.09 23.85 15.96
N ARG A 455 25.39 23.75 16.12
CA ARG A 455 26.34 23.98 15.02
C ARG A 455 26.16 22.95 13.90
N MET A 456 26.02 21.71 14.25
CA MET A 456 25.73 20.63 13.31
C MET A 456 24.39 20.76 12.62
N LEU A 457 23.42 21.42 13.24
CA LEU A 457 22.11 21.72 12.57
C LEU A 457 22.22 22.91 11.60
N GLN A 458 23.18 23.83 11.82
CA GLN A 458 23.41 25.01 10.97
C GLN A 458 24.33 24.72 9.79
N ASP A 459 25.43 24.00 10.04
CA ASP A 459 26.46 23.64 9.06
C ASP A 459 26.95 22.22 9.35
N PRO A 460 26.23 21.18 8.83
CA PRO A 460 26.53 19.79 9.13
C PRO A 460 27.73 19.23 8.34
N THR A 461 28.79 20.02 8.17
CA THR A 461 30.01 19.62 7.43
C THR A 461 31.20 19.45 8.36
N VAL A 462 32.19 18.63 7.93
CA VAL A 462 33.46 18.48 8.65
C VAL A 462 34.17 19.82 8.77
N ARG A 463 34.19 20.61 7.69
CA ARG A 463 34.80 21.97 7.64
C ARG A 463 34.12 22.91 8.63
N GLY A 464 32.80 22.97 8.64
CA GLY A 464 32.04 23.87 9.51
C GLY A 464 32.27 23.56 10.98
N LEU A 465 32.29 22.27 11.34
CA LEU A 465 32.58 21.85 12.70
C LEU A 465 34.01 22.12 13.14
N ALA A 466 35.02 21.86 12.28
CA ALA A 466 36.41 22.17 12.55
C ALA A 466 36.64 23.66 12.74
N HIS A 467 35.99 24.49 11.92
CA HIS A 467 36.07 25.96 12.04
C HIS A 467 35.55 26.44 13.42
N HIS A 468 34.39 25.90 13.84
CA HIS A 468 33.79 26.23 15.14
C HIS A 468 34.69 25.82 16.31
N LEU A 469 35.21 24.59 16.32
CA LEU A 469 36.08 24.11 17.39
C LEU A 469 37.37 24.93 17.52
N ARG A 470 37.95 25.41 16.42
CA ARG A 470 39.11 26.33 16.45
C ARG A 470 38.78 27.70 17.01
N ALA A 471 37.64 28.26 16.60
CA ALA A 471 37.18 29.55 17.10
C ALA A 471 36.96 29.50 18.62
N SER A 472 36.38 28.44 19.12
CA SER A 472 36.17 28.20 20.55
C SER A 472 37.49 28.02 21.31
N ALA A 473 38.48 27.30 20.76
CA ALA A 473 39.78 27.08 21.38
C ALA A 473 40.65 28.35 21.44
N THR A 474 40.45 29.29 20.53
CA THR A 474 41.24 30.55 20.47
C THR A 474 40.62 31.72 21.24
N GLY A 475 39.49 31.51 21.94
CA GLY A 475 38.81 32.57 22.70
C GLY A 475 38.23 33.70 21.84
N ARG A 476 38.08 33.48 20.54
CA ARG A 476 37.51 34.43 19.56
C ARG A 476 36.02 34.15 19.22
N ALA A 477 35.36 33.26 19.96
CA ALA A 477 33.92 33.17 19.88
C ALA A 477 33.33 34.47 20.45
N ASN A 478 32.69 35.28 19.62
CA ASN A 478 32.01 36.50 20.05
C ASN A 478 30.91 36.12 21.04
N ASP A 479 31.08 36.45 22.29
CA ASP A 479 30.15 36.19 23.43
C ASP A 479 28.80 36.92 23.32
N ASP A 480 28.60 37.76 22.31
CA ASP A 480 27.43 38.66 22.24
C ASP A 480 26.24 38.15 21.38
N THR A 481 26.39 37.03 20.67
CA THR A 481 25.27 36.45 19.85
C THR A 481 24.79 35.10 20.33
N ASP A 482 25.44 34.45 21.28
CA ASP A 482 25.14 33.08 21.69
C ASP A 482 24.22 32.96 22.91
N SER A 483 23.83 34.07 23.55
CA SER A 483 22.95 34.08 24.73
C SER A 483 21.49 34.45 24.46
N SER A 484 21.13 34.85 23.24
CA SER A 484 19.76 35.20 22.92
C SER A 484 18.93 33.96 22.60
N SER A 485 17.78 33.83 23.25
CA SER A 485 16.79 32.79 22.95
C SER A 485 16.03 33.06 21.66
N VAL A 486 16.13 34.27 21.09
CA VAL A 486 15.42 34.68 19.89
C VAL A 486 16.27 34.47 18.66
N VAL A 487 15.76 33.69 17.71
CA VAL A 487 16.40 33.41 16.40
C VAL A 487 15.60 34.10 15.31
N GLU A 488 16.20 34.92 14.48
CA GLU A 488 15.54 35.53 13.33
C GLU A 488 15.46 34.55 12.17
N LEU A 489 14.24 34.14 11.82
CA LEU A 489 13.98 33.14 10.79
C LEU A 489 13.61 33.76 9.44
N GLY A 490 13.21 35.01 9.40
CA GLY A 490 12.90 35.77 8.19
C GLY A 490 12.70 37.24 8.50
N SER A 491 13.31 38.11 7.69
CA SER A 491 13.15 39.58 7.80
C SER A 491 12.23 40.10 6.73
N SER A 492 11.27 40.97 7.10
CA SER A 492 10.48 41.79 6.18
C SER A 492 10.73 43.25 6.50
N SER A 493 10.87 44.07 5.48
CA SER A 493 11.19 45.50 5.63
C SER A 493 9.96 46.40 5.53
N GLU A 494 8.78 45.90 5.30
CA GLU A 494 7.59 46.75 5.07
C GLU A 494 6.33 46.17 5.72
N GLY A 495 5.71 46.93 6.64
CA GLY A 495 4.33 46.75 7.08
C GLY A 495 4.10 46.71 8.58
N ASN A 496 2.90 47.15 8.97
CA ASN A 496 2.39 47.14 10.36
C ASN A 496 1.81 45.75 10.73
N SER A 497 2.33 44.68 10.14
CA SER A 497 1.86 43.31 10.38
C SER A 497 2.45 42.74 11.67
N PRO A 498 1.72 41.89 12.40
CA PRO A 498 2.25 41.26 13.62
C PRO A 498 3.48 40.41 13.35
N ILE A 499 4.42 40.45 14.29
CA ILE A 499 5.60 39.57 14.25
C ILE A 499 5.16 38.14 14.56
N HIS A 500 5.46 37.21 13.68
CA HIS A 500 5.14 35.81 13.91
C HIS A 500 6.24 35.15 14.74
N VAL A 501 5.87 34.59 15.89
CA VAL A 501 6.80 33.97 16.85
C VAL A 501 6.51 32.47 16.94
N LEU A 502 7.48 31.65 16.58
CA LEU A 502 7.44 30.19 16.77
C LEU A 502 8.11 29.82 18.08
N VAL A 503 7.38 29.14 18.97
CA VAL A 503 7.89 28.72 20.28
C VAL A 503 8.35 27.26 20.20
N HIS A 504 9.58 26.96 20.67
CA HIS A 504 10.15 25.62 20.63
C HIS A 504 9.23 24.56 21.25
N ALA A 505 9.36 23.32 20.79
CA ALA A 505 8.70 22.16 21.39
C ALA A 505 9.41 21.70 22.69
N GLY A 506 9.00 20.58 23.25
CA GLY A 506 9.59 20.01 24.46
C GLY A 506 11.09 19.71 24.38
N THR A 507 11.63 19.58 23.18
CA THR A 507 13.07 19.41 22.92
C THR A 507 13.89 20.69 23.08
N GLY A 508 13.27 21.85 23.29
CA GLY A 508 13.94 23.14 23.37
C GLY A 508 14.35 23.72 22.01
N THR A 509 14.00 23.11 20.91
CA THR A 509 14.42 23.48 19.54
C THR A 509 13.24 23.75 18.61
N LEU A 510 13.52 24.43 17.48
CA LEU A 510 12.53 24.71 16.42
C LEU A 510 12.42 23.59 15.37
N GLN A 511 13.05 22.45 15.59
CA GLN A 511 13.03 21.31 14.65
C GLN A 511 11.64 20.95 14.14
N PRO A 512 10.57 20.88 14.95
CA PRO A 512 9.23 20.55 14.46
C PRO A 512 8.64 21.51 13.43
N TYR A 513 9.20 22.74 13.32
CA TYR A 513 8.71 23.76 12.39
C TYR A 513 9.51 23.83 11.08
N GLN A 514 10.49 22.95 10.85
CA GLN A 514 11.36 23.03 9.67
C GLN A 514 10.60 23.00 8.34
N ALA A 515 9.53 22.20 8.24
CA ALA A 515 8.68 22.17 7.06
C ALA A 515 7.76 23.41 6.95
N LEU A 516 7.44 24.07 8.05
CA LEU A 516 6.56 25.22 8.13
C LEU A 516 7.29 26.54 7.84
N ILE A 517 8.53 26.68 8.32
CA ILE A 517 9.32 27.92 8.18
C ILE A 517 9.47 28.36 6.72
N PRO A 518 9.84 27.52 5.73
CA PRO A 518 9.94 27.94 4.34
C PRO A 518 8.60 28.42 3.76
N ARG A 519 7.50 27.78 4.15
CA ARG A 519 6.15 28.16 3.71
C ARG A 519 5.69 29.49 4.29
N LEU A 520 6.00 29.75 5.55
CA LEU A 520 5.73 31.06 6.19
C LEU A 520 6.58 32.16 5.54
N ARG A 521 7.84 31.88 5.18
CA ARG A 521 8.71 32.84 4.47
C ARG A 521 8.20 33.20 3.08
N SER A 522 7.65 32.21 2.34
CA SER A 522 7.18 32.42 0.96
C SER A 522 5.77 32.99 0.88
N GLY A 523 4.95 32.82 1.92
CA GLY A 523 3.53 33.17 1.94
C GLY A 523 3.18 34.50 2.63
N SER A 524 4.10 35.11 3.37
CA SER A 524 3.79 36.35 4.11
C SER A 524 4.99 37.31 4.14
N HIS A 525 4.68 38.62 4.05
CA HIS A 525 5.66 39.70 4.27
C HIS A 525 5.82 40.02 5.77
N GLN A 526 5.60 39.04 6.65
CA GLN A 526 5.69 39.20 8.10
C GLN A 526 7.09 38.87 8.60
N ARG A 527 7.56 39.56 9.62
CA ARG A 527 8.78 39.20 10.32
C ARG A 527 8.56 37.90 11.08
N LEU A 528 9.46 36.92 10.91
CA LEU A 528 9.36 35.61 11.52
C LEU A 528 10.51 35.41 12.50
N LEU A 529 10.16 35.19 13.77
CA LEU A 529 11.08 34.90 14.85
C LEU A 529 10.85 33.48 15.38
N GLY A 530 11.91 32.85 15.85
CA GLY A 530 11.86 31.61 16.58
C GLY A 530 12.38 31.77 18.00
N LEU A 531 11.86 31.02 18.93
CA LEU A 531 12.37 30.94 20.29
C LEU A 531 12.96 29.56 20.52
N GLU A 532 14.21 29.51 20.95
CA GLU A 532 14.93 28.29 21.34
C GLU A 532 15.42 28.40 22.79
N MET A 533 15.51 27.24 23.45
CA MET A 533 16.04 27.17 24.81
C MET A 533 17.57 27.20 24.77
N THR A 534 18.18 28.22 25.37
CA THR A 534 19.61 28.43 25.33
C THR A 534 20.35 28.02 26.62
N ASP A 535 19.67 27.96 27.77
CA ASP A 535 20.23 27.65 29.07
C ASP A 535 19.38 26.59 29.79
N LEU A 536 19.54 25.32 29.37
CA LEU A 536 18.77 24.19 29.92
C LEU A 536 19.08 23.99 31.42
N ASP A 537 20.33 24.08 31.84
CA ASP A 537 20.74 23.81 33.23
C ASP A 537 20.11 24.80 34.21
N ARG A 538 19.97 26.05 33.81
CA ARG A 538 19.27 27.07 34.60
C ARG A 538 17.82 26.68 34.82
N TYR A 539 17.09 26.19 33.81
CA TYR A 539 15.68 25.84 33.92
C TYR A 539 15.46 24.53 34.64
N LEU A 540 16.36 23.54 34.46
CA LEU A 540 16.31 22.29 35.22
C LEU A 540 16.58 22.47 36.74
N SER A 541 17.20 23.58 37.14
CA SER A 541 17.38 23.91 38.55
C SER A 541 16.15 24.54 39.24
N LEU A 542 15.09 24.86 38.46
CA LEU A 542 13.86 25.43 38.98
C LEU A 542 12.87 24.35 39.42
N PRO A 543 11.97 24.65 40.37
CA PRO A 543 10.83 23.79 40.63
C PRO A 543 9.99 23.57 39.37
N PRO A 544 9.51 22.35 39.09
CA PRO A 544 8.82 22.03 37.84
C PRO A 544 7.64 22.98 37.52
N GLU A 545 6.87 23.37 38.53
CA GLU A 545 5.72 24.28 38.43
C GLU A 545 6.11 25.70 38.02
N ALA A 546 7.37 26.10 38.20
CA ALA A 546 7.86 27.44 37.86
C ALA A 546 8.51 27.53 36.48
N VAL A 547 8.85 26.41 35.85
CA VAL A 547 9.66 26.37 34.61
C VAL A 547 8.97 27.12 33.46
N ILE A 548 7.73 26.79 33.16
CA ILE A 548 6.99 27.37 32.01
C ILE A 548 6.80 28.86 32.22
N THR A 549 6.37 29.28 33.42
CA THR A 549 6.15 30.70 33.72
C THR A 549 7.46 31.50 33.66
N ARG A 550 8.55 30.91 34.09
CA ARG A 550 9.87 31.57 34.07
C ARG A 550 10.39 31.73 32.66
N LEU A 551 10.36 30.64 31.86
CA LEU A 551 10.72 30.69 30.44
C LEU A 551 9.92 31.73 29.67
N ALA A 552 8.59 31.71 29.82
CA ALA A 552 7.70 32.67 29.19
C ALA A 552 8.03 34.11 29.54
N SER A 553 8.35 34.38 30.81
CA SER A 553 8.73 35.71 31.28
C SER A 553 10.07 36.18 30.72
N ASP A 554 11.03 35.27 30.61
CA ASP A 554 12.35 35.57 30.03
C ASP A 554 12.23 35.84 28.52
N TYR A 555 11.48 35.03 27.80
CA TYR A 555 11.18 35.25 26.35
C TYR A 555 10.38 36.54 26.09
N ALA A 556 9.39 36.84 26.91
CA ALA A 556 8.64 38.07 26.79
C ALA A 556 9.54 39.32 26.97
N ARG A 557 10.57 39.23 27.83
CA ARG A 557 11.55 40.30 28.05
C ARG A 557 12.43 40.50 26.82
N GLU A 558 12.88 39.43 26.18
CA GLU A 558 13.71 39.51 24.97
C GLU A 558 12.88 40.03 23.78
N LEU A 559 11.67 39.54 23.58
CA LEU A 559 10.77 39.94 22.48
C LEU A 559 10.38 41.44 22.55
N ARG A 560 10.37 42.06 23.70
CA ARG A 560 10.13 43.50 23.82
C ARG A 560 11.06 44.35 22.98
N ASN A 561 12.30 43.91 22.76
CA ASN A 561 13.29 44.64 21.96
C ASN A 561 12.89 44.73 20.46
N TYR A 562 11.93 43.90 20.01
CA TYR A 562 11.46 43.88 18.63
C TYR A 562 10.26 44.80 18.38
N GLY A 563 9.55 45.21 19.43
CA GLY A 563 8.37 46.10 19.33
C GLY A 563 7.22 45.49 18.52
N GLY A 564 6.08 46.21 18.44
CA GLY A 564 4.96 45.82 17.59
C GLY A 564 3.95 44.87 18.26
N SER A 565 3.08 44.26 17.43
CA SER A 565 2.16 43.21 17.82
C SER A 565 2.71 41.83 17.44
N PHE A 566 2.23 40.78 18.11
CA PHE A 566 2.72 39.44 17.96
C PHE A 566 1.65 38.43 17.56
N ALA A 567 1.99 37.46 16.70
CA ALA A 567 1.24 36.25 16.45
C ALA A 567 2.07 35.06 16.95
N VAL A 568 1.64 34.40 18.00
CA VAL A 568 2.43 33.36 18.70
C VAL A 568 1.94 31.98 18.31
N THR A 569 2.85 31.07 17.94
CA THR A 569 2.53 29.69 17.58
C THR A 569 3.39 28.73 18.40
N GLY A 570 2.74 27.72 19.01
CA GLY A 570 3.37 26.67 19.77
C GLY A 570 2.88 25.27 19.39
N TYR A 571 3.81 24.30 19.33
CA TYR A 571 3.54 22.90 19.02
C TYR A 571 3.87 22.02 20.21
N CYS A 572 3.03 21.02 20.52
CA CYS A 572 3.21 20.07 21.63
C CYS A 572 3.36 20.83 22.97
N LEU A 573 4.40 20.58 23.77
CA LEU A 573 4.70 21.34 25.00
C LEU A 573 4.87 22.84 24.73
N GLY A 574 5.39 23.21 23.56
CA GLY A 574 5.50 24.61 23.14
C GLY A 574 4.17 25.35 23.03
N GLY A 575 3.04 24.65 22.93
CA GLY A 575 1.72 25.28 22.96
C GLY A 575 1.36 25.82 24.33
N PHE A 576 1.70 25.15 25.42
CA PHE A 576 1.54 25.67 26.79
C PHE A 576 2.45 26.87 27.02
N LEU A 577 3.70 26.74 26.56
CA LEU A 577 4.66 27.85 26.67
C LEU A 577 4.23 29.05 25.84
N ALA A 578 3.63 28.84 24.64
CA ALA A 578 3.09 29.90 23.79
C ALA A 578 1.91 30.62 24.45
N ALA A 579 1.04 29.89 25.13
CA ALA A 579 -0.08 30.46 25.89
C ALA A 579 0.42 31.32 27.05
N GLU A 580 1.37 30.81 27.82
CA GLU A 580 1.95 31.54 28.96
C GLU A 580 2.79 32.74 28.50
N LEU A 581 3.53 32.63 27.39
CA LEU A 581 4.25 33.71 26.74
C LEU A 581 3.28 34.81 26.27
N SER A 582 2.16 34.44 25.67
CA SER A 582 1.13 35.40 25.24
C SER A 582 0.58 36.17 26.44
N ARG A 583 0.33 35.49 27.57
CA ARG A 583 -0.08 36.11 28.83
C ARG A 583 0.98 37.11 29.34
N ALA A 584 2.26 36.66 29.37
CA ALA A 584 3.35 37.51 29.83
C ALA A 584 3.59 38.74 28.93
N LEU A 585 3.43 38.60 27.61
CA LEU A 585 3.51 39.69 26.65
C LEU A 585 2.40 40.74 26.90
N ILE A 586 1.14 40.29 27.08
CA ILE A 586 0.01 41.16 27.37
C ILE A 586 0.19 41.91 28.71
N GLU A 587 0.64 41.24 29.76
CA GLU A 587 0.93 41.83 31.06
C GLU A 587 2.01 42.91 30.99
N THR A 588 2.93 42.81 30.05
CA THR A 588 3.98 43.79 29.80
C THR A 588 3.56 44.91 28.83
N GLY A 589 2.31 44.91 28.38
CA GLY A 589 1.74 45.95 27.52
C GLY A 589 1.92 45.72 26.02
N ALA A 590 2.40 44.55 25.58
CA ALA A 590 2.45 44.19 24.18
C ALA A 590 1.10 43.68 23.67
N SER A 591 0.85 43.82 22.35
CA SER A 591 -0.36 43.29 21.72
C SER A 591 -0.09 41.89 21.18
N VAL A 592 -0.92 40.91 21.53
CA VAL A 592 -0.93 39.57 20.92
C VAL A 592 -2.23 39.47 20.12
N GLU A 593 -2.09 39.41 18.78
CA GLU A 593 -3.24 39.35 17.87
C GLU A 593 -3.76 37.94 17.67
N HIS A 594 -2.85 36.95 17.62
CA HIS A 594 -3.17 35.55 17.41
C HIS A 594 -2.33 34.64 18.30
N LEU A 595 -2.96 33.63 18.86
CA LEU A 595 -2.32 32.47 19.51
C LEU A 595 -2.74 31.21 18.78
N THR A 596 -1.76 30.48 18.23
CA THR A 596 -1.99 29.20 17.57
C THR A 596 -1.34 28.08 18.40
N VAL A 597 -2.16 27.11 18.82
CA VAL A 597 -1.71 25.95 19.60
C VAL A 597 -1.94 24.70 18.78
N ILE A 598 -0.87 23.95 18.50
CA ILE A 598 -0.88 22.78 17.62
C ILE A 598 -0.53 21.54 18.45
N SER A 599 -1.41 20.52 18.43
CA SER A 599 -1.18 19.21 19.09
C SER A 599 -0.75 19.34 20.55
N SER A 600 -1.30 20.32 21.28
CA SER A 600 -1.06 20.52 22.70
C SER A 600 -2.31 20.09 23.45
N TYR A 601 -2.18 19.15 24.35
CA TYR A 601 -3.25 18.73 25.27
C TYR A 601 -2.68 18.66 26.67
N GLN A 602 -3.50 18.98 27.66
CA GLN A 602 -3.11 18.81 29.04
C GLN A 602 -3.13 17.32 29.35
N PRO A 603 -1.97 16.71 29.67
CA PRO A 603 -1.97 15.33 30.10
C PRO A 603 -2.82 15.23 31.38
N PRO A 604 -3.49 14.09 31.65
CA PRO A 604 -4.04 13.81 32.95
C PRO A 604 -2.93 13.96 34.00
N GLU A 605 -3.27 14.38 35.20
CA GLU A 605 -2.30 14.40 36.32
C GLU A 605 -1.77 12.98 36.49
N VAL A 606 -0.53 12.77 36.06
CA VAL A 606 0.17 11.50 36.19
C VAL A 606 1.19 11.70 37.31
N GLU A 607 0.89 11.17 38.47
CA GLU A 607 1.80 11.17 39.64
C GLU A 607 2.85 10.06 39.54
N ASP A 608 2.85 9.24 38.50
CA ASP A 608 3.69 8.06 38.37
C ASP A 608 4.94 8.35 37.54
N GLU A 609 6.09 8.37 38.19
CA GLU A 609 7.39 8.54 37.56
C GLU A 609 7.64 7.48 36.47
N LEU A 610 7.20 6.24 36.67
CA LEU A 610 7.36 5.13 35.73
C LEU A 610 6.60 5.37 34.41
N MET A 611 5.38 5.95 34.50
CA MET A 611 4.60 6.31 33.31
C MET A 611 5.28 7.42 32.51
N ILE A 612 5.88 8.38 33.18
CA ILE A 612 6.63 9.48 32.53
C ILE A 612 7.87 8.92 31.85
N GLU A 613 8.63 8.06 32.51
CA GLU A 613 9.79 7.39 31.93
C GLU A 613 9.40 6.52 30.73
N TYR A 614 8.31 5.76 30.81
CA TYR A 614 7.79 4.95 29.72
C TYR A 614 7.40 5.80 28.49
N LEU A 615 6.59 6.85 28.69
CA LEU A 615 6.17 7.73 27.62
C LEU A 615 7.35 8.46 26.97
N PHE A 616 8.34 8.85 27.77
CA PHE A 616 9.54 9.48 27.29
C PHE A 616 10.42 8.49 26.50
N ALA A 617 10.68 7.30 27.03
CA ALA A 617 11.44 6.25 26.37
C ALA A 617 10.77 5.82 25.04
N GLN A 618 9.44 5.64 25.03
CA GLN A 618 8.67 5.33 23.84
C GLN A 618 8.74 6.44 22.79
N SER A 619 8.66 7.70 23.20
CA SER A 619 8.74 8.86 22.30
C SER A 619 10.12 9.00 21.65
N MET A 620 11.15 8.52 22.34
CA MET A 620 12.54 8.51 21.87
C MET A 620 12.89 7.26 21.06
N GLY A 621 11.96 6.31 20.92
CA GLY A 621 12.21 5.04 20.23
C GLY A 621 13.22 4.16 20.96
N ALA A 622 13.34 4.32 22.29
CA ALA A 622 14.26 3.51 23.09
C ALA A 622 13.76 2.07 23.20
N ASP A 623 14.70 1.14 23.40
CA ASP A 623 14.39 -0.25 23.71
C ASP A 623 13.85 -0.36 25.13
N LEU A 624 12.55 -0.55 25.27
CA LEU A 624 11.84 -0.60 26.55
C LEU A 624 12.29 -1.79 27.41
N ASP A 625 12.56 -2.93 26.78
CA ASP A 625 13.06 -4.13 27.45
C ASP A 625 14.46 -3.90 28.04
N ALA A 626 15.33 -3.23 27.29
CA ALA A 626 16.68 -2.88 27.78
C ALA A 626 16.65 -1.90 28.96
N LEU A 627 15.60 -1.10 29.08
CA LEU A 627 15.37 -0.18 30.20
C LEU A 627 14.59 -0.84 31.36
N GLY A 628 14.14 -2.10 31.18
CA GLY A 628 13.32 -2.80 32.17
C GLY A 628 11.88 -2.26 32.27
N LEU A 629 11.41 -1.55 31.26
CA LEU A 629 10.06 -0.99 31.19
C LEU A 629 9.13 -1.99 30.49
N PRO A 630 7.88 -2.15 30.94
CA PRO A 630 6.95 -3.10 30.33
C PRO A 630 6.51 -2.64 28.92
N ASP A 631 6.37 -3.58 28.00
CA ASP A 631 5.97 -3.35 26.59
C ASP A 631 4.51 -2.88 26.40
N ASP A 632 3.70 -2.93 27.45
CA ASP A 632 2.25 -2.71 27.40
C ASP A 632 1.79 -1.66 28.40
N THR A 633 1.20 -0.58 27.91
CA THR A 633 0.60 0.49 28.72
C THR A 633 -0.51 0.00 29.66
N GLU A 634 -1.22 -1.11 29.32
CA GLU A 634 -2.18 -1.72 30.23
C GLU A 634 -1.50 -2.44 31.41
N ALA A 635 -0.26 -2.90 31.26
CA ALA A 635 0.50 -3.51 32.33
C ALA A 635 0.96 -2.47 33.38
N ILE A 636 1.30 -1.26 32.91
CA ILE A 636 1.65 -0.11 33.76
C ILE A 636 0.42 0.33 34.58
N GLY A 637 -0.74 0.48 33.94
CA GLY A 637 -2.00 0.85 34.60
C GLY A 637 -2.57 -0.22 35.55
N ARG A 638 -2.03 -1.45 35.54
CA ARG A 638 -2.39 -2.52 36.52
C ARG A 638 -1.42 -2.65 37.66
N ALA A 639 -0.25 -2.04 37.57
CA ALA A 639 0.76 -2.05 38.63
C ALA A 639 0.60 -0.86 39.60
N VAL A 640 -0.27 0.09 39.27
CA VAL A 640 -0.78 1.19 40.09
C VAL A 640 -2.17 0.83 40.57
#